data_853c9e557db755acd95202003cd02455
#
_entry.id   853c9e557db755acd95202003cd02455
#
_cell.length_a   1.000
_cell.length_b   1.000
_cell.length_c   1.000
_cell.angle_alpha   90.00
_cell.angle_beta   90.00
_cell.angle_gamma   90.00
#
_symmetry.space_group_name_H-M   'P 1'
#
loop_
_entity.id
_entity.type
_entity.pdbx_description
1 polymer ?
#
loop_
_entity_poly.entity_id
_entity_poly.type
_entity_poly.pdbx_seq_one_letter_code
_entity_poly.pdbx_strand_id
1 'polypeptide(L)'
;MTEGVERGVPFQTLLGVTGSGKTFTMANVIANLNRPTLILSHNKTLASQLYDEFKSFFPENAVEYFVSYYDYYQPEAYIPNTDTYIEKDLAINAEIEKLRLSTTSALLSGRRDVVVVSSVSCLYGIGNPEDFHDTCITIGCGRQMLRDDLLRQLVDGLYTRNELDLNRGNFRVKGDTVDIFLAYTDYILRVVFWDDEIESIEAIDPANGHTLTRYDTFNIYPANIFVTTRERINQAIDQIALDLGQQVEYLNEIGKPYEAKRLYERVNYDIEMIREVGYCSGIENYSRYFDGRQPGMRPFCLLDYFPKDFLLMVDESHVTLPQVHAMYGGDRSRKQNLVDYGFRLPAALDNRPLKFDEFESLVNTAIYVSATPADYELRKSEGVVVEQVIRPTGLLDPIIEVRPSLNQIDDLIEEIAVRAERDERVLVTTLTKRMAEELDKYFSKMGIRCRYIHSDVETLERIEILNDLRNGLFDVLIGINLLREGLDLPQVSLVAILDADKEGFLRDHRSLTQTAGRAARNVNGKVIMYADTITASMRQTIDETNRRRDKQLKYNAEHNITPTPIVKTTQSSLSAPKPTDTEKPHYYVEPEKPLSLAADPVVKYMTPEALQKAIEHTRKLMENAAKNLQFIEAAQYRDELIKLEQQLSDKKQ
;
A
#
# COMPACT_ATOMS: atom_id res chain seq x y z
N MET A 1 -20.49 -8.54 20.04
CA MET A 1 -19.51 -7.45 19.86
C MET A 1 -20.15 -6.08 20.02
N THR A 2 -21.24 -5.76 19.36
CA THR A 2 -21.98 -4.49 19.52
C THR A 2 -22.35 -4.23 20.99
N GLU A 3 -23.03 -5.17 21.65
CA GLU A 3 -23.36 -5.06 23.09
C GLU A 3 -22.12 -4.85 23.98
N GLY A 4 -20.98 -5.46 23.64
CA GLY A 4 -19.73 -5.26 24.38
C GLY A 4 -19.26 -3.80 24.33
N VAL A 5 -19.27 -3.20 23.13
CA VAL A 5 -18.91 -1.78 22.96
C VAL A 5 -19.90 -0.86 23.67
N GLU A 6 -21.20 -1.15 23.58
CA GLU A 6 -22.26 -0.36 24.25
C GLU A 6 -22.16 -0.44 25.79
N ARG A 7 -21.74 -1.58 26.34
CA ARG A 7 -21.44 -1.76 27.75
C ARG A 7 -20.13 -1.19 28.23
N GLY A 8 -19.35 -0.56 27.31
CA GLY A 8 -18.07 0.06 27.62
C GLY A 8 -16.88 -0.89 27.69
N VAL A 9 -16.99 -2.11 27.11
CA VAL A 9 -15.83 -3.00 26.96
C VAL A 9 -14.88 -2.40 25.92
N PRO A 10 -13.66 -1.96 26.31
CA PRO A 10 -12.82 -1.17 25.42
C PRO A 10 -12.16 -2.00 24.30
N PHE A 11 -11.81 -3.25 24.58
CA PHE A 11 -11.08 -4.10 23.67
C PHE A 11 -11.73 -5.47 23.55
N GLN A 12 -11.93 -5.95 22.32
CA GLN A 12 -12.50 -7.24 22.00
C GLN A 12 -11.74 -7.92 20.88
N THR A 13 -11.71 -9.24 20.86
CA THR A 13 -11.09 -10.02 19.79
C THR A 13 -12.15 -10.83 19.03
N LEU A 14 -12.19 -10.67 17.69
CA LEU A 14 -12.95 -11.52 16.78
C LEU A 14 -12.02 -12.60 16.21
N LEU A 15 -12.15 -13.82 16.71
CA LEU A 15 -11.48 -14.98 16.15
C LEU A 15 -12.31 -15.52 14.99
N GLY A 16 -11.99 -15.14 13.77
CA GLY A 16 -12.75 -15.52 12.58
C GLY A 16 -11.89 -16.25 11.56
N VAL A 17 -12.31 -17.47 11.20
CA VAL A 17 -11.61 -18.26 10.18
C VAL A 17 -11.76 -17.65 8.78
N THR A 18 -10.90 -18.03 7.86
CA THR A 18 -11.00 -17.60 6.46
C THR A 18 -12.33 -18.08 5.87
N GLY A 19 -13.08 -17.16 5.24
CA GLY A 19 -14.38 -17.46 4.62
C GLY A 19 -15.57 -17.52 5.58
N SER A 20 -15.41 -17.18 6.88
CA SER A 20 -16.52 -17.11 7.83
C SER A 20 -17.37 -15.84 7.73
N GLY A 21 -16.99 -14.87 6.89
CA GLY A 21 -17.71 -13.60 6.77
C GLY A 21 -17.25 -12.53 7.78
N LYS A 22 -15.98 -12.52 8.18
CA LYS A 22 -15.42 -11.50 9.10
C LYS A 22 -15.77 -10.06 8.69
N THR A 23 -15.53 -9.72 7.41
CA THR A 23 -15.81 -8.38 6.87
C THR A 23 -17.28 -8.02 7.01
N PHE A 24 -18.18 -8.96 6.75
CA PHE A 24 -19.62 -8.75 6.91
C PHE A 24 -20.01 -8.55 8.38
N THR A 25 -19.40 -9.29 9.30
CA THR A 25 -19.58 -9.07 10.74
C THR A 25 -19.09 -7.69 11.17
N MET A 26 -17.91 -7.27 10.69
CA MET A 26 -17.40 -5.91 10.93
C MET A 26 -18.38 -4.85 10.42
N ALA A 27 -18.92 -5.01 9.21
CA ALA A 27 -19.90 -4.10 8.63
C ALA A 27 -21.17 -3.99 9.51
N ASN A 28 -21.71 -5.11 9.99
CA ASN A 28 -22.87 -5.09 10.87
C ASN A 28 -22.60 -4.41 12.22
N VAL A 29 -21.40 -4.60 12.79
CA VAL A 29 -21.02 -3.88 14.02
C VAL A 29 -20.93 -2.38 13.77
N ILE A 30 -20.35 -1.96 12.65
CA ILE A 30 -20.26 -0.55 12.25
C ILE A 30 -21.65 0.06 12.07
N ALA A 31 -22.54 -0.64 11.33
CA ALA A 31 -23.92 -0.20 11.10
C ALA A 31 -24.70 -0.01 12.41
N ASN A 32 -24.57 -0.96 13.34
CA ASN A 32 -25.27 -0.92 14.62
C ASN A 32 -24.76 0.20 15.54
N LEU A 33 -23.45 0.46 15.57
CA LEU A 33 -22.85 1.46 16.45
C LEU A 33 -22.95 2.88 15.90
N ASN A 34 -23.01 3.05 14.60
CA ASN A 34 -23.02 4.35 13.88
C ASN A 34 -21.96 5.33 14.42
N ARG A 35 -20.73 4.86 14.55
CA ARG A 35 -19.56 5.65 14.98
C ARG A 35 -18.56 5.75 13.84
N PRO A 36 -17.85 6.89 13.69
CA PRO A 36 -16.71 6.96 12.80
C PRO A 36 -15.74 5.81 13.08
N THR A 37 -15.38 5.06 12.05
CA THR A 37 -14.62 3.82 12.20
C THR A 37 -13.36 3.87 11.37
N LEU A 38 -12.22 3.50 11.98
CA LEU A 38 -10.95 3.26 11.29
C LEU A 38 -10.71 1.76 11.18
N ILE A 39 -10.57 1.26 9.96
CA ILE A 39 -10.19 -0.13 9.67
C ILE A 39 -8.72 -0.12 9.27
N LEU A 40 -7.87 -0.71 10.09
CA LEU A 40 -6.43 -0.75 9.91
C LEU A 40 -6.00 -2.10 9.32
N SER A 41 -5.33 -2.08 8.18
CA SER A 41 -4.79 -3.25 7.49
C SER A 41 -3.26 -3.15 7.34
N HIS A 42 -2.58 -4.28 7.24
CA HIS A 42 -1.12 -4.33 7.18
C HIS A 42 -0.52 -4.01 5.80
N ASN A 43 -1.32 -4.05 4.72
CA ASN A 43 -0.83 -3.72 3.38
C ASN A 43 -1.88 -3.03 2.50
N LYS A 44 -1.44 -2.39 1.40
CA LYS A 44 -2.30 -1.64 0.47
C LYS A 44 -3.30 -2.55 -0.27
N THR A 45 -2.90 -3.75 -0.66
CA THR A 45 -3.75 -4.68 -1.43
C THR A 45 -4.95 -5.15 -0.62
N LEU A 46 -4.71 -5.54 0.64
CA LEU A 46 -5.80 -5.93 1.53
C LEU A 46 -6.69 -4.74 1.89
N ALA A 47 -6.10 -3.56 2.12
CA ALA A 47 -6.86 -2.33 2.34
C ALA A 47 -7.76 -2.00 1.14
N SER A 48 -7.27 -2.16 -0.10
CA SER A 48 -8.08 -1.97 -1.31
C SER A 48 -9.27 -2.94 -1.39
N GLN A 49 -9.04 -4.22 -1.11
CA GLN A 49 -10.11 -5.22 -1.10
C GLN A 49 -11.16 -4.90 -0.04
N LEU A 50 -10.74 -4.51 1.17
CA LEU A 50 -11.65 -4.12 2.23
C LEU A 50 -12.43 -2.85 1.86
N TYR A 51 -11.78 -1.86 1.25
CA TYR A 51 -12.44 -0.66 0.76
C TYR A 51 -13.56 -0.97 -0.23
N ASP A 52 -13.30 -1.82 -1.23
CA ASP A 52 -14.29 -2.24 -2.22
C ASP A 52 -15.47 -3.00 -1.56
N GLU A 53 -15.18 -3.90 -0.61
CA GLU A 53 -16.20 -4.62 0.14
C GLU A 53 -17.05 -3.66 0.99
N PHE A 54 -16.44 -2.76 1.77
CA PHE A 54 -17.18 -1.79 2.59
C PHE A 54 -17.96 -0.78 1.75
N LYS A 55 -17.42 -0.35 0.61
CA LYS A 55 -18.13 0.52 -0.34
C LYS A 55 -19.43 -0.14 -0.86
N SER A 56 -19.39 -1.45 -1.09
CA SER A 56 -20.58 -2.22 -1.50
C SER A 56 -21.58 -2.41 -0.36
N PHE A 57 -21.13 -2.54 0.89
CA PHE A 57 -22.03 -2.66 2.06
C PHE A 57 -22.65 -1.33 2.47
N PHE A 58 -21.96 -0.23 2.24
CA PHE A 58 -22.33 1.13 2.63
C PHE A 58 -22.33 2.11 1.45
N PRO A 59 -23.28 1.98 0.51
CA PRO A 59 -23.28 2.81 -0.70
C PRO A 59 -23.53 4.31 -0.43
N GLU A 60 -24.21 4.65 0.67
CA GLU A 60 -24.58 6.03 1.03
C GLU A 60 -23.64 6.66 2.07
N ASN A 61 -22.85 5.84 2.79
CA ASN A 61 -21.90 6.33 3.79
C ASN A 61 -20.64 6.89 3.15
N ALA A 62 -19.90 7.71 3.90
CA ALA A 62 -18.56 8.12 3.53
C ALA A 62 -17.58 6.98 3.79
N VAL A 63 -17.42 6.09 2.81
CA VAL A 63 -16.38 5.06 2.86
C VAL A 63 -15.14 5.61 2.16
N GLU A 64 -14.07 5.79 2.92
CA GLU A 64 -12.87 6.50 2.54
C GLU A 64 -11.64 5.56 2.52
N TYR A 65 -10.63 5.92 1.70
CA TYR A 65 -9.43 5.12 1.52
C TYR A 65 -8.18 5.94 1.82
N PHE A 66 -7.40 5.51 2.84
CA PHE A 66 -6.22 6.23 3.29
C PHE A 66 -4.99 5.35 3.35
N VAL A 67 -4.21 5.32 2.28
CA VAL A 67 -2.95 4.56 2.20
C VAL A 67 -1.80 5.47 1.80
N SER A 68 -0.58 4.94 1.74
CA SER A 68 0.56 5.69 1.19
C SER A 68 0.29 6.07 -0.27
N TYR A 69 0.41 7.36 -0.60
CA TYR A 69 0.15 7.90 -1.93
C TYR A 69 1.34 7.79 -2.90
N TYR A 70 2.39 7.08 -2.49
CA TYR A 70 3.53 6.81 -3.36
C TYR A 70 3.33 5.51 -4.15
N ASP A 71 3.46 5.55 -5.47
CA ASP A 71 3.59 4.37 -6.32
C ASP A 71 4.98 3.78 -6.18
N TYR A 72 6.00 4.65 -6.13
CA TYR A 72 7.37 4.33 -5.82
C TYR A 72 7.88 5.24 -4.70
N TYR A 73 8.62 4.69 -3.75
CA TYR A 73 9.22 5.45 -2.65
C TYR A 73 10.57 4.90 -2.24
N GLN A 74 11.62 5.67 -2.52
CA GLN A 74 12.96 5.46 -1.99
C GLN A 74 13.22 6.50 -0.91
N PRO A 75 13.31 6.10 0.37
CA PRO A 75 13.58 7.05 1.44
C PRO A 75 15.01 7.56 1.37
N GLU A 76 15.20 8.83 1.71
CA GLU A 76 16.53 9.42 1.92
C GLU A 76 17.29 8.64 2.99
N ALA A 77 18.52 8.24 2.72
CA ALA A 77 19.35 7.49 3.66
C ALA A 77 20.84 7.78 3.47
N TYR A 78 21.62 7.58 4.53
CA TYR A 78 23.05 7.58 4.46
C TYR A 78 23.63 6.31 5.09
N ILE A 79 24.55 5.66 4.36
CA ILE A 79 25.19 4.41 4.77
C ILE A 79 26.66 4.74 5.11
N PRO A 80 27.01 4.90 6.40
CA PRO A 80 28.34 5.32 6.81
C PRO A 80 29.49 4.41 6.35
N ASN A 81 29.23 3.08 6.34
CA ASN A 81 30.26 2.09 5.99
C ASN A 81 30.76 2.19 4.54
N THR A 82 29.94 2.68 3.63
CA THR A 82 30.25 2.81 2.19
C THR A 82 30.31 4.28 1.75
N ASP A 83 30.14 5.23 2.68
CA ASP A 83 30.03 6.67 2.38
C ASP A 83 29.03 6.96 1.26
N THR A 84 27.88 6.27 1.29
CA THR A 84 26.88 6.34 0.23
C THR A 84 25.66 7.13 0.73
N TYR A 85 25.40 8.27 0.07
CA TYR A 85 24.15 9.00 0.23
C TYR A 85 23.13 8.54 -0.81
N ILE A 86 21.96 8.18 -0.35
CA ILE A 86 20.80 7.80 -1.15
C ILE A 86 19.83 8.97 -1.12
N GLU A 87 19.63 9.61 -2.25
CA GLU A 87 18.66 10.68 -2.38
C GLU A 87 17.24 10.14 -2.33
N LYS A 88 16.32 10.96 -1.79
CA LYS A 88 14.89 10.64 -1.80
C LYS A 88 14.37 10.64 -3.23
N ASP A 89 13.76 9.54 -3.64
CA ASP A 89 13.07 9.42 -4.92
C ASP A 89 11.64 8.93 -4.70
N LEU A 90 10.67 9.50 -5.41
CA LEU A 90 9.26 9.17 -5.23
C LEU A 90 8.43 9.49 -6.48
N ALA A 91 7.39 8.68 -6.68
CA ALA A 91 6.32 8.94 -7.62
C ALA A 91 4.99 9.01 -6.86
N ILE A 92 4.27 10.13 -7.01
CA ILE A 92 3.00 10.38 -6.33
C ILE A 92 1.85 9.91 -7.22
N ASN A 93 0.91 9.18 -6.62
CA ASN A 93 -0.35 8.79 -7.24
C ASN A 93 -1.43 9.84 -6.92
N ALA A 94 -1.81 10.63 -7.92
CA ALA A 94 -2.78 11.71 -7.77
C ALA A 94 -4.18 11.24 -7.32
N GLU A 95 -4.60 10.03 -7.73
CA GLU A 95 -5.90 9.49 -7.28
C GLU A 95 -5.87 9.10 -5.81
N ILE A 96 -4.78 8.51 -5.32
CA ILE A 96 -4.64 8.19 -3.89
C ILE A 96 -4.51 9.49 -3.07
N GLU A 97 -3.84 10.52 -3.59
CA GLU A 97 -3.75 11.83 -2.93
C GLU A 97 -5.15 12.46 -2.77
N LYS A 98 -5.98 12.43 -3.82
CA LYS A 98 -7.39 12.84 -3.77
C LYS A 98 -8.16 12.09 -2.67
N LEU A 99 -8.04 10.75 -2.63
CA LEU A 99 -8.74 9.93 -1.63
C LEU A 99 -8.29 10.24 -0.19
N ARG A 100 -7.03 10.61 0.01
CA ARG A 100 -6.52 11.04 1.32
C ARG A 100 -7.13 12.38 1.74
N LEU A 101 -7.20 13.34 0.83
CA LEU A 101 -7.88 14.64 1.06
C LEU A 101 -9.38 14.45 1.30
N SER A 102 -10.04 13.56 0.54
CA SER A 102 -11.44 13.18 0.78
C SER A 102 -11.64 12.65 2.20
N THR A 103 -10.75 11.76 2.65
CA THR A 103 -10.78 11.20 4.00
C THR A 103 -10.70 12.29 5.09
N THR A 104 -9.72 13.19 5.00
CA THR A 104 -9.57 14.27 6.01
C THR A 104 -10.76 15.22 6.01
N SER A 105 -11.28 15.56 4.84
CA SER A 105 -12.47 16.40 4.69
C SER A 105 -13.73 15.74 5.25
N ALA A 106 -13.92 14.44 4.97
CA ALA A 106 -15.07 13.68 5.49
C ALA A 106 -15.04 13.59 7.03
N LEU A 107 -13.87 13.34 7.63
CA LEU A 107 -13.73 13.27 9.09
C LEU A 107 -14.03 14.61 9.79
N LEU A 108 -13.61 15.73 9.19
CA LEU A 108 -13.83 17.07 9.75
C LEU A 108 -15.20 17.66 9.39
N SER A 109 -15.97 17.03 8.51
CA SER A 109 -17.32 17.49 8.13
C SER A 109 -18.38 17.33 9.23
N GLY A 110 -18.05 16.64 10.34
CA GLY A 110 -19.00 16.31 11.41
C GLY A 110 -19.88 15.12 11.13
N ARG A 111 -19.73 14.42 9.99
CA ARG A 111 -20.47 13.19 9.68
C ARG A 111 -20.09 12.08 10.68
N ARG A 112 -21.08 11.28 11.05
CA ARG A 112 -20.90 10.13 11.95
C ARG A 112 -20.75 8.80 11.20
N ASP A 113 -21.18 8.76 9.95
CA ASP A 113 -21.23 7.58 9.07
C ASP A 113 -19.94 7.42 8.23
N VAL A 114 -18.80 7.83 8.78
CA VAL A 114 -17.49 7.75 8.10
C VAL A 114 -16.80 6.43 8.43
N VAL A 115 -16.43 5.67 7.40
CA VAL A 115 -15.66 4.44 7.49
C VAL A 115 -14.36 4.61 6.70
N VAL A 116 -13.23 4.67 7.39
CA VAL A 116 -11.93 4.82 6.75
C VAL A 116 -11.20 3.49 6.72
N VAL A 117 -10.85 3.02 5.55
CA VAL A 117 -9.97 1.86 5.37
C VAL A 117 -8.55 2.34 5.12
N SER A 118 -7.61 1.95 5.97
CA SER A 118 -6.24 2.45 5.92
C SER A 118 -5.20 1.35 6.05
N SER A 119 -4.02 1.61 5.49
CA SER A 119 -2.81 0.87 5.85
C SER A 119 -2.12 1.54 7.04
N VAL A 120 -1.05 0.92 7.56
CA VAL A 120 -0.23 1.49 8.64
C VAL A 120 0.36 2.87 8.33
N SER A 121 0.25 3.35 7.08
CA SER A 121 0.66 4.71 6.70
C SER A 121 -0.12 5.83 7.40
N CYS A 122 -1.29 5.54 7.98
CA CYS A 122 -2.08 6.48 8.78
C CYS A 122 -1.38 6.92 10.08
N LEU A 123 -0.33 6.22 10.50
CA LEU A 123 0.44 6.50 11.70
C LEU A 123 1.63 7.44 11.45
N TYR A 124 1.90 7.79 10.19
CA TYR A 124 2.87 8.82 9.84
C TYR A 124 2.29 10.21 9.97
N GLY A 125 3.20 11.18 10.15
CA GLY A 125 2.84 12.59 10.27
C GLY A 125 2.09 13.10 9.05
N ILE A 126 0.98 13.80 9.33
CA ILE A 126 0.20 14.61 8.38
C ILE A 126 -0.01 16.00 8.98
N GLY A 127 -0.69 16.90 8.27
CA GLY A 127 -0.96 18.26 8.75
C GLY A 127 -1.75 18.28 10.05
N ASN A 128 -1.69 19.43 10.75
CA ASN A 128 -2.48 19.67 11.96
C ASN A 128 -3.98 19.74 11.59
N PRO A 129 -4.87 18.94 12.22
CA PRO A 129 -6.31 18.99 11.94
C PRO A 129 -6.95 20.35 12.26
N GLU A 130 -6.45 21.07 13.25
CA GLU A 130 -6.95 22.42 13.59
C GLU A 130 -6.67 23.41 12.46
N ASP A 131 -5.42 23.44 11.95
CA ASP A 131 -5.05 24.34 10.84
C ASP A 131 -5.83 24.00 9.55
N PHE A 132 -6.05 22.69 9.28
CA PHE A 132 -6.84 22.25 8.15
C PHE A 132 -8.31 22.66 8.29
N HIS A 133 -8.88 22.58 9.49
CA HIS A 133 -10.24 23.00 9.78
C HIS A 133 -10.39 24.52 9.70
N ASP A 134 -9.45 25.29 10.27
CA ASP A 134 -9.50 26.76 10.33
C ASP A 134 -9.35 27.40 8.94
N THR A 135 -8.69 26.70 8.01
CA THR A 135 -8.56 27.12 6.62
C THR A 135 -9.77 26.72 5.77
N CYS A 136 -10.79 26.06 6.34
CA CYS A 136 -12.02 25.70 5.65
C CYS A 136 -12.85 26.94 5.33
N ILE A 137 -13.29 27.08 4.06
CA ILE A 137 -14.10 28.19 3.60
C ILE A 137 -15.57 27.76 3.59
N THR A 138 -16.39 28.35 4.43
CA THR A 138 -17.83 28.10 4.45
C THR A 138 -18.55 29.16 3.58
N ILE A 139 -19.22 28.71 2.52
CA ILE A 139 -20.02 29.52 1.63
C ILE A 139 -21.51 29.15 1.72
N GLY A 140 -22.39 30.06 1.39
CA GLY A 140 -23.84 29.82 1.41
C GLY A 140 -24.60 30.77 0.47
N CYS A 141 -25.67 30.28 -0.14
CA CYS A 141 -26.55 31.10 -0.96
C CYS A 141 -27.19 32.25 -0.12
N GLY A 142 -27.24 33.45 -0.67
CA GLY A 142 -27.72 34.64 0.04
C GLY A 142 -26.72 35.23 1.04
N ARG A 143 -25.52 34.65 1.19
CA ARG A 143 -24.48 35.17 2.08
C ARG A 143 -23.72 36.31 1.39
N GLN A 144 -23.58 37.42 2.09
CA GLN A 144 -22.75 38.55 1.65
C GLN A 144 -21.27 38.14 1.78
N MET A 145 -20.57 38.10 0.66
CA MET A 145 -19.14 37.79 0.56
C MET A 145 -18.60 38.42 -0.73
N LEU A 146 -17.57 39.24 -0.62
CA LEU A 146 -16.91 39.79 -1.80
C LEU A 146 -16.24 38.64 -2.58
N ARG A 147 -16.39 38.60 -3.89
CA ARG A 147 -15.72 37.60 -4.75
C ARG A 147 -14.21 37.57 -4.50
N ASP A 148 -13.58 38.74 -4.39
CA ASP A 148 -12.13 38.83 -4.16
C ASP A 148 -11.70 38.26 -2.80
N ASP A 149 -12.56 38.26 -1.79
CA ASP A 149 -12.29 37.64 -0.50
C ASP A 149 -12.33 36.11 -0.63
N LEU A 150 -13.29 35.57 -1.39
CA LEU A 150 -13.28 34.12 -1.72
C LEU A 150 -12.00 33.74 -2.46
N LEU A 151 -11.57 34.55 -3.46
CA LEU A 151 -10.34 34.24 -4.21
C LEU A 151 -9.09 34.24 -3.31
N ARG A 152 -8.99 35.18 -2.36
CA ARG A 152 -7.89 35.21 -1.37
C ARG A 152 -7.92 33.97 -0.48
N GLN A 153 -9.09 33.64 0.07
CA GLN A 153 -9.24 32.43 0.90
C GLN A 153 -8.91 31.16 0.13
N LEU A 154 -9.25 31.05 -1.17
CA LEU A 154 -8.86 29.92 -2.00
C LEU A 154 -7.32 29.81 -2.13
N VAL A 155 -6.63 30.93 -2.35
CA VAL A 155 -5.15 30.95 -2.41
C VAL A 155 -4.54 30.58 -1.06
N ASP A 156 -5.09 31.07 0.05
CA ASP A 156 -4.66 30.68 1.40
C ASP A 156 -4.92 29.19 1.67
N GLY A 157 -5.99 28.61 1.09
CA GLY A 157 -6.30 27.18 1.07
C GLY A 157 -5.48 26.37 0.05
N LEU A 158 -4.44 26.96 -0.54
CA LEU A 158 -3.50 26.35 -1.50
C LEU A 158 -4.14 25.98 -2.86
N TYR A 159 -5.27 26.56 -3.21
CA TYR A 159 -5.79 26.49 -4.58
C TYR A 159 -5.02 27.44 -5.50
N THR A 160 -4.75 26.99 -6.72
CA THR A 160 -4.01 27.78 -7.71
C THR A 160 -4.95 28.31 -8.80
N ARG A 161 -4.83 29.61 -9.14
CA ARG A 161 -5.59 30.20 -10.24
C ARG A 161 -5.04 29.71 -11.58
N ASN A 162 -5.90 29.14 -12.42
CA ASN A 162 -5.58 28.73 -13.78
C ASN A 162 -6.78 28.94 -14.70
N GLU A 163 -6.64 29.82 -15.68
CA GLU A 163 -7.73 30.19 -16.60
C GLU A 163 -7.80 29.23 -17.82
N LEU A 164 -6.71 28.52 -18.14
CA LEU A 164 -6.61 27.66 -19.32
C LEU A 164 -7.05 26.24 -19.01
N ASP A 165 -6.37 25.60 -18.07
CA ASP A 165 -6.59 24.21 -17.71
C ASP A 165 -7.09 24.11 -16.27
N LEU A 166 -8.35 23.74 -16.10
CA LEU A 166 -8.94 23.58 -14.78
C LEU A 166 -8.72 22.13 -14.30
N ASN A 167 -7.65 21.92 -13.56
CA ASN A 167 -7.32 20.65 -12.93
C ASN A 167 -7.71 20.66 -11.44
N ARG A 168 -7.71 19.51 -10.77
CA ARG A 168 -7.94 19.41 -9.31
C ARG A 168 -6.99 20.34 -8.55
N GLY A 169 -7.52 21.04 -7.56
CA GLY A 169 -6.76 22.06 -6.81
C GLY A 169 -6.62 23.40 -7.52
N ASN A 170 -7.27 23.59 -8.69
CA ASN A 170 -7.29 24.85 -9.39
C ASN A 170 -8.66 25.54 -9.32
N PHE A 171 -8.65 26.85 -9.49
CA PHE A 171 -9.86 27.62 -9.72
C PHE A 171 -9.68 28.60 -10.91
N ARG A 172 -10.79 28.97 -11.55
CA ARG A 172 -10.83 30.00 -12.60
C ARG A 172 -11.97 30.95 -12.36
N VAL A 173 -11.85 32.15 -12.91
CA VAL A 173 -12.84 33.22 -12.76
C VAL A 173 -13.32 33.67 -14.13
N LYS A 174 -14.63 33.63 -14.35
CA LYS A 174 -15.28 34.13 -15.59
C LYS A 174 -16.42 35.05 -15.23
N GLY A 175 -16.18 36.39 -15.26
CA GLY A 175 -17.13 37.37 -14.82
C GLY A 175 -17.50 37.18 -13.35
N ASP A 176 -18.79 36.98 -13.08
CA ASP A 176 -19.31 36.78 -11.72
C ASP A 176 -19.31 35.31 -11.28
N THR A 177 -18.71 34.42 -12.08
CA THR A 177 -18.65 32.99 -11.82
C THR A 177 -17.24 32.56 -11.43
N VAL A 178 -17.13 31.80 -10.33
CA VAL A 178 -15.90 31.15 -9.87
C VAL A 178 -16.10 29.64 -9.96
N ASP A 179 -15.34 29.01 -10.84
CA ASP A 179 -15.29 27.53 -10.96
C ASP A 179 -14.09 27.01 -10.17
N ILE A 180 -14.34 26.13 -9.20
CA ILE A 180 -13.32 25.56 -8.31
C ILE A 180 -13.30 24.04 -8.52
N PHE A 181 -12.21 23.49 -9.06
CA PHE A 181 -12.06 22.04 -9.10
C PHE A 181 -11.46 21.59 -7.77
N LEU A 182 -12.33 21.09 -6.90
CA LEU A 182 -11.94 20.67 -5.56
C LEU A 182 -10.88 19.55 -5.63
N ALA A 183 -9.87 19.61 -4.76
CA ALA A 183 -8.77 18.66 -4.77
C ALA A 183 -9.18 17.23 -4.33
N TYR A 184 -10.31 17.10 -3.66
CA TYR A 184 -10.83 15.87 -3.04
C TYR A 184 -12.09 15.29 -3.71
N THR A 185 -12.52 15.85 -4.87
CA THR A 185 -13.73 15.41 -5.59
C THR A 185 -13.45 15.21 -7.08
N ASP A 186 -14.43 14.63 -7.78
CA ASP A 186 -14.42 14.46 -9.23
C ASP A 186 -15.35 15.46 -9.97
N TYR A 187 -15.87 16.46 -9.27
CA TYR A 187 -16.71 17.51 -9.83
C TYR A 187 -16.14 18.90 -9.56
N ILE A 188 -16.56 19.86 -10.35
CA ILE A 188 -16.24 21.28 -10.20
C ILE A 188 -17.34 21.93 -9.36
N LEU A 189 -16.95 22.69 -8.34
CA LEU A 189 -17.86 23.55 -7.59
C LEU A 189 -17.95 24.91 -8.30
N ARG A 190 -19.12 25.26 -8.80
CA ARG A 190 -19.41 26.57 -9.40
C ARG A 190 -20.10 27.44 -8.39
N VAL A 191 -19.54 28.64 -8.16
CA VAL A 191 -20.09 29.67 -7.30
C VAL A 191 -20.42 30.88 -8.19
N VAL A 192 -21.67 31.25 -8.22
CA VAL A 192 -22.14 32.41 -8.99
C VAL A 192 -22.43 33.56 -8.04
N PHE A 193 -21.91 34.74 -8.34
CA PHE A 193 -22.10 35.95 -7.56
C PHE A 193 -23.09 36.87 -8.26
N TRP A 194 -23.91 37.55 -7.45
CA TRP A 194 -24.68 38.71 -7.87
C TRP A 194 -24.22 39.88 -6.98
N ASP A 195 -23.38 40.75 -7.57
CA ASP A 195 -22.69 41.82 -6.85
C ASP A 195 -21.84 41.24 -5.69
N ASP A 196 -22.14 41.54 -4.45
CA ASP A 196 -21.46 41.09 -3.25
C ASP A 196 -22.18 39.90 -2.55
N GLU A 197 -23.10 39.22 -3.22
CA GLU A 197 -23.89 38.12 -2.69
C GLU A 197 -23.69 36.84 -3.50
N ILE A 198 -23.61 35.69 -2.85
CA ILE A 198 -23.57 34.38 -3.52
C ILE A 198 -25.00 34.00 -3.96
N GLU A 199 -25.26 34.02 -5.27
CA GLU A 199 -26.55 33.68 -5.87
C GLU A 199 -26.78 32.14 -5.88
N SER A 200 -25.79 31.38 -6.33
CA SER A 200 -25.92 29.92 -6.42
C SER A 200 -24.59 29.17 -6.22
N ILE A 201 -24.72 27.95 -5.72
CA ILE A 201 -23.61 27.01 -5.52
C ILE A 201 -24.00 25.68 -6.17
N GLU A 202 -23.25 25.25 -7.20
CA GLU A 202 -23.57 24.07 -8.00
C GLU A 202 -22.37 23.15 -8.17
N ALA A 203 -22.59 21.83 -8.03
CA ALA A 203 -21.63 20.82 -8.49
C ALA A 203 -21.83 20.58 -9.99
N ILE A 204 -20.76 20.60 -10.75
CA ILE A 204 -20.77 20.47 -12.22
C ILE A 204 -19.88 19.33 -12.65
N ASP A 205 -20.36 18.51 -13.58
CA ASP A 205 -19.58 17.48 -14.23
C ASP A 205 -18.48 18.12 -15.11
N PRO A 206 -17.20 17.84 -14.88
CA PRO A 206 -16.09 18.37 -15.67
C PRO A 206 -16.14 18.01 -17.16
N ALA A 207 -16.72 16.85 -17.50
CA ALA A 207 -16.73 16.32 -18.87
C ALA A 207 -17.75 17.02 -19.78
N ASN A 208 -18.90 17.39 -19.24
CA ASN A 208 -20.01 17.92 -20.06
C ASN A 208 -20.60 19.24 -19.55
N GLY A 209 -20.18 19.70 -18.38
CA GLY A 209 -20.64 20.96 -17.78
C GLY A 209 -22.06 20.93 -17.22
N HIS A 210 -22.69 19.74 -17.11
CA HIS A 210 -24.03 19.64 -16.53
C HIS A 210 -24.00 19.77 -15.01
N THR A 211 -25.02 20.42 -14.46
CA THR A 211 -25.23 20.52 -13.02
C THR A 211 -25.64 19.17 -12.46
N LEU A 212 -24.84 18.64 -11.52
CA LEU A 212 -25.09 17.40 -10.82
C LEU A 212 -25.99 17.63 -9.61
N THR A 213 -25.68 18.65 -8.81
CA THR A 213 -26.37 18.95 -7.56
C THR A 213 -26.26 20.45 -7.26
N ARG A 214 -27.25 21.02 -6.55
CA ARG A 214 -27.23 22.39 -6.00
C ARG A 214 -27.14 22.34 -4.50
N TYR A 215 -26.43 23.29 -3.92
CA TYR A 215 -26.22 23.39 -2.48
C TYR A 215 -26.70 24.74 -1.95
N ASP A 216 -27.31 24.74 -0.78
CA ASP A 216 -27.61 25.95 -0.04
C ASP A 216 -26.37 26.47 0.71
N THR A 217 -25.58 25.55 1.25
CA THR A 217 -24.31 25.82 1.93
C THR A 217 -23.27 24.78 1.53
N PHE A 218 -22.00 25.18 1.49
CA PHE A 218 -20.91 24.28 1.16
C PHE A 218 -19.63 24.64 1.92
N ASN A 219 -18.86 23.63 2.32
CA ASN A 219 -17.57 23.78 2.97
C ASN A 219 -16.45 23.39 1.99
N ILE A 220 -15.60 24.35 1.64
CA ILE A 220 -14.45 24.15 0.77
C ILE A 220 -13.24 23.90 1.65
N TYR A 221 -12.70 22.67 1.64
CA TYR A 221 -11.50 22.29 2.37
C TYR A 221 -10.24 22.61 1.56
N PRO A 222 -9.07 22.77 2.21
CA PRO A 222 -7.81 23.08 1.54
C PRO A 222 -7.43 22.05 0.45
N ALA A 223 -6.67 22.52 -0.53
CA ALA A 223 -6.20 21.68 -1.63
C ALA A 223 -5.02 20.77 -1.25
N ASN A 224 -4.45 20.93 -0.04
CA ASN A 224 -3.36 20.08 0.47
C ASN A 224 -3.56 19.81 1.97
N ILE A 225 -3.17 18.61 2.43
CA ILE A 225 -3.24 18.24 3.85
C ILE A 225 -2.26 19.07 4.70
N PHE A 226 -1.13 19.49 4.13
CA PHE A 226 -0.11 20.30 4.80
C PHE A 226 -0.34 21.79 4.56
N VAL A 227 -1.45 22.33 5.05
CA VAL A 227 -1.73 23.74 5.01
C VAL A 227 -1.21 24.45 6.26
N THR A 228 -0.62 25.65 6.09
CA THR A 228 -0.17 26.49 7.21
C THR A 228 -0.20 27.95 6.79
N THR A 229 -0.29 28.86 7.78
CA THR A 229 -0.36 30.30 7.52
C THR A 229 1.00 30.90 7.17
N ARG A 230 1.03 31.98 6.40
CA ARG A 230 2.29 32.72 6.10
C ARG A 230 3.04 33.18 7.34
N GLU A 231 2.33 33.54 8.38
CA GLU A 231 2.93 33.94 9.66
C GLU A 231 3.70 32.78 10.29
N ARG A 232 3.09 31.57 10.28
CA ARG A 232 3.77 30.36 10.78
C ARG A 232 4.96 29.96 9.92
N ILE A 233 4.89 30.15 8.59
CA ILE A 233 6.03 29.89 7.70
C ILE A 233 7.21 30.78 8.10
N ASN A 234 6.98 32.08 8.30
CA ASN A 234 8.05 33.01 8.69
C ASN A 234 8.65 32.64 10.07
N GLN A 235 7.80 32.33 11.06
CA GLN A 235 8.24 31.85 12.37
C GLN A 235 9.04 30.55 12.28
N ALA A 236 8.61 29.63 11.43
CA ALA A 236 9.31 28.38 11.18
C ALA A 236 10.70 28.62 10.59
N ILE A 237 10.82 29.53 9.60
CA ILE A 237 12.10 29.92 9.00
C ILE A 237 13.06 30.47 10.04
N ASP A 238 12.59 31.37 10.91
CA ASP A 238 13.42 31.96 11.96
C ASP A 238 13.92 30.89 12.97
N GLN A 239 13.05 29.95 13.36
CA GLN A 239 13.41 28.84 14.23
C GLN A 239 14.38 27.85 13.55
N ILE A 240 14.18 27.53 12.29
CA ILE A 240 15.10 26.69 11.50
C ILE A 240 16.48 27.33 11.44
N ALA A 241 16.56 28.64 11.19
CA ALA A 241 17.83 29.37 11.15
C ALA A 241 18.54 29.36 12.52
N LEU A 242 17.78 29.51 13.61
CA LEU A 242 18.34 29.44 14.98
C LEU A 242 18.88 28.03 15.29
N ASP A 243 18.11 27.00 15.05
CA ASP A 243 18.51 25.59 15.27
C ASP A 243 19.69 25.21 14.38
N LEU A 244 19.77 25.74 13.15
CA LEU A 244 20.92 25.57 12.26
C LEU A 244 22.19 26.12 12.89
N GLY A 245 22.15 27.34 13.41
CA GLY A 245 23.29 27.96 14.08
C GLY A 245 23.81 27.10 15.23
N GLN A 246 22.91 26.66 16.11
CA GLN A 246 23.25 25.80 17.25
C GLN A 246 23.84 24.45 16.81
N GLN A 247 23.24 23.80 15.79
CA GLN A 247 23.72 22.51 15.33
C GLN A 247 25.06 22.59 14.61
N VAL A 248 25.32 23.66 13.87
CA VAL A 248 26.62 23.91 13.22
C VAL A 248 27.72 24.13 14.27
N GLU A 249 27.43 24.91 15.31
CA GLU A 249 28.35 25.12 16.43
C GLU A 249 28.68 23.78 17.12
N TYR A 250 27.65 23.00 17.48
CA TYR A 250 27.80 21.68 18.08
C TYR A 250 28.66 20.73 17.23
N LEU A 251 28.42 20.66 15.92
CA LEU A 251 29.20 19.80 15.01
C LEU A 251 30.66 20.21 14.93
N ASN A 252 30.97 21.54 14.96
CA ASN A 252 32.31 22.03 14.98
C ASN A 252 33.03 21.70 16.32
N GLU A 253 32.34 21.83 17.47
CA GLU A 253 32.85 21.48 18.78
C GLU A 253 33.25 20.02 18.92
N ILE A 254 32.44 19.11 18.33
CA ILE A 254 32.75 17.66 18.32
C ILE A 254 33.71 17.22 17.19
N GLY A 255 34.32 18.17 16.48
CA GLY A 255 35.34 17.91 15.48
C GLY A 255 34.80 17.40 14.13
N LYS A 256 33.58 17.77 13.74
CA LYS A 256 32.93 17.43 12.48
C LYS A 256 32.69 18.65 11.56
N PRO A 257 33.73 19.38 11.14
CA PRO A 257 33.58 20.62 10.37
C PRO A 257 33.03 20.39 8.95
N TYR A 258 33.24 19.23 8.35
CA TYR A 258 32.70 18.91 7.02
C TYR A 258 31.18 18.70 7.06
N GLU A 259 30.69 17.99 8.10
CA GLU A 259 29.28 17.79 8.37
C GLU A 259 28.58 19.11 8.70
N ALA A 260 29.24 19.96 9.51
CA ALA A 260 28.77 21.30 9.82
C ALA A 260 28.59 22.16 8.57
N LYS A 261 29.57 22.16 7.65
CA LYS A 261 29.49 22.91 6.41
C LYS A 261 28.38 22.37 5.51
N ARG A 262 28.27 21.04 5.34
CA ARG A 262 27.22 20.38 4.56
C ARG A 262 25.83 20.78 5.06
N LEU A 263 25.62 20.68 6.37
CA LEU A 263 24.36 21.04 6.98
C LEU A 263 24.02 22.51 6.74
N TYR A 264 24.99 23.40 6.91
CA TYR A 264 24.82 24.83 6.70
C TYR A 264 24.39 25.16 5.27
N GLU A 265 25.08 24.62 4.28
CA GLU A 265 24.78 24.85 2.86
C GLU A 265 23.39 24.28 2.50
N ARG A 266 23.06 23.08 2.94
CA ARG A 266 21.78 22.42 2.66
C ARG A 266 20.61 23.17 3.26
N VAL A 267 20.65 23.48 4.54
CA VAL A 267 19.54 24.12 5.24
C VAL A 267 19.31 25.55 4.77
N ASN A 268 20.37 26.33 4.46
CA ASN A 268 20.18 27.66 3.89
C ASN A 268 19.51 27.59 2.50
N TYR A 269 19.91 26.64 1.66
CA TYR A 269 19.23 26.42 0.39
C TYR A 269 17.74 26.05 0.60
N ASP A 270 17.45 25.16 1.55
CA ASP A 270 16.06 24.79 1.87
C ASP A 270 15.25 25.99 2.37
N ILE A 271 15.86 26.87 3.22
CA ILE A 271 15.23 28.12 3.70
C ILE A 271 14.91 29.06 2.52
N GLU A 272 15.84 29.26 1.59
CA GLU A 272 15.61 30.09 0.41
C GLU A 272 14.45 29.54 -0.43
N MET A 273 14.43 28.23 -0.67
CA MET A 273 13.34 27.58 -1.42
C MET A 273 11.98 27.74 -0.71
N ILE A 274 11.94 27.55 0.62
CA ILE A 274 10.69 27.74 1.38
C ILE A 274 10.23 29.22 1.32
N ARG A 275 11.14 30.18 1.35
CA ARG A 275 10.82 31.60 1.31
C ARG A 275 10.30 32.05 -0.06
N GLU A 276 10.93 31.59 -1.14
CA GLU A 276 10.61 32.03 -2.51
C GLU A 276 9.47 31.23 -3.15
N VAL A 277 9.45 29.92 -2.92
CA VAL A 277 8.53 28.96 -3.58
C VAL A 277 7.47 28.40 -2.61
N GLY A 278 7.69 28.53 -1.31
CA GLY A 278 6.83 27.93 -0.27
C GLY A 278 7.09 26.44 -0.04
N TYR A 279 8.07 25.85 -0.70
CA TYR A 279 8.36 24.42 -0.67
C TYR A 279 9.86 24.15 -0.88
N CYS A 280 10.36 23.05 -0.26
CA CYS A 280 11.69 22.50 -0.56
C CYS A 280 11.65 20.98 -0.60
N SER A 281 12.64 20.35 -1.24
CA SER A 281 12.78 18.88 -1.23
C SER A 281 13.03 18.37 0.17
N GLY A 282 12.15 17.49 0.66
CA GLY A 282 12.22 16.96 2.03
C GLY A 282 11.65 17.92 3.09
N ILE A 283 10.72 18.81 2.72
CA ILE A 283 10.06 19.76 3.64
C ILE A 283 9.48 19.07 4.88
N GLU A 284 9.09 17.80 4.78
CA GLU A 284 8.60 17.02 5.90
C GLU A 284 9.60 16.90 7.06
N ASN A 285 10.91 17.04 6.80
CA ASN A 285 11.94 17.06 7.86
C ASN A 285 11.89 18.32 8.72
N TYR A 286 11.15 19.33 8.27
CA TYR A 286 10.90 20.58 8.99
C TYR A 286 9.49 20.67 9.59
N SER A 287 8.67 19.58 9.49
CA SER A 287 7.25 19.58 9.91
C SER A 287 7.03 20.10 11.34
N ARG A 288 7.94 19.79 12.27
CA ARG A 288 7.88 20.26 13.66
C ARG A 288 7.75 21.79 13.78
N TYR A 289 8.47 22.53 12.94
CA TYR A 289 8.44 23.98 12.98
C TYR A 289 7.13 24.55 12.43
N PHE A 290 6.61 23.95 11.36
CA PHE A 290 5.34 24.36 10.76
C PHE A 290 4.13 24.02 11.63
N ASP A 291 4.19 22.89 12.35
CA ASP A 291 3.13 22.47 13.28
C ASP A 291 3.23 23.17 14.65
N GLY A 292 4.30 23.91 14.93
CA GLY A 292 4.56 24.54 16.25
C GLY A 292 4.82 23.56 17.38
N ARG A 293 5.21 22.31 17.07
CA ARG A 293 5.49 21.26 18.06
C ARG A 293 6.85 21.47 18.74
N GLN A 294 6.91 21.11 20.02
CA GLN A 294 8.18 21.07 20.76
C GLN A 294 9.01 19.84 20.34
N PRO A 295 10.36 19.88 20.49
CA PRO A 295 11.23 18.75 20.24
C PRO A 295 10.76 17.48 20.98
N GLY A 296 10.71 16.35 20.27
CA GLY A 296 10.31 15.06 20.80
C GLY A 296 8.80 14.80 20.88
N MET A 297 7.96 15.81 20.68
CA MET A 297 6.50 15.62 20.61
C MET A 297 6.13 14.74 19.41
N ARG A 298 5.07 13.93 19.59
CA ARG A 298 4.54 13.12 18.51
C ARG A 298 3.98 13.99 17.37
N PRO A 299 4.09 13.55 16.11
CA PRO A 299 3.41 14.23 15.00
C PRO A 299 1.89 14.04 15.08
N PHE A 300 1.17 14.95 14.45
CA PHE A 300 -0.24 14.73 14.13
C PHE A 300 -0.34 13.63 13.08
N CYS A 301 -1.32 12.74 13.21
CA CYS A 301 -1.56 11.64 12.29
C CYS A 301 -3.07 11.54 11.98
N LEU A 302 -3.47 10.58 11.15
CA LEU A 302 -4.88 10.42 10.79
C LEU A 302 -5.79 10.21 12.01
N LEU A 303 -5.31 9.59 13.09
CA LEU A 303 -6.09 9.35 14.30
C LEU A 303 -6.51 10.65 14.99
N ASP A 304 -5.75 11.74 14.80
CA ASP A 304 -6.08 13.06 15.37
C ASP A 304 -7.27 13.74 14.66
N TYR A 305 -7.63 13.30 13.45
CA TYR A 305 -8.80 13.78 12.72
C TYR A 305 -10.10 13.10 13.16
N PHE A 306 -10.00 11.97 13.86
CA PHE A 306 -11.16 11.25 14.37
C PHE A 306 -11.71 11.87 15.66
N PRO A 307 -13.04 11.79 15.88
CA PRO A 307 -13.60 12.13 17.17
C PRO A 307 -13.15 11.11 18.23
N LYS A 308 -13.15 11.51 19.51
CA LYS A 308 -12.64 10.69 20.63
C LYS A 308 -13.35 9.35 20.82
N ASP A 309 -14.56 9.20 20.30
CA ASP A 309 -15.39 8.00 20.42
C ASP A 309 -15.36 7.10 19.19
N PHE A 310 -14.37 7.30 18.30
CA PHE A 310 -14.23 6.45 17.13
C PHE A 310 -13.95 4.98 17.48
N LEU A 311 -14.31 4.09 16.57
CA LEU A 311 -14.05 2.67 16.67
C LEU A 311 -12.82 2.31 15.81
N LEU A 312 -11.82 1.66 16.42
CA LEU A 312 -10.73 1.05 15.69
C LEU A 312 -11.04 -0.43 15.42
N MET A 313 -10.93 -0.86 14.16
CA MET A 313 -10.92 -2.26 13.79
C MET A 313 -9.57 -2.60 13.18
N VAL A 314 -8.86 -3.59 13.73
CA VAL A 314 -7.54 -4.00 13.23
C VAL A 314 -7.70 -5.35 12.53
N ASP A 315 -7.66 -5.32 11.20
CA ASP A 315 -7.74 -6.54 10.40
C ASP A 315 -6.39 -7.24 10.34
N GLU A 316 -6.42 -8.59 10.35
CA GLU A 316 -5.25 -9.47 10.50
C GLU A 316 -4.31 -8.94 11.61
N SER A 317 -4.87 -8.68 12.78
CA SER A 317 -4.24 -7.95 13.90
C SER A 317 -2.90 -8.57 14.33
N HIS A 318 -2.77 -9.90 14.26
CA HIS A 318 -1.56 -10.64 14.57
C HIS A 318 -0.34 -10.30 13.66
N VAL A 319 -0.58 -9.66 12.49
CA VAL A 319 0.43 -9.12 11.58
C VAL A 319 0.50 -7.60 11.70
N THR A 320 -0.66 -6.95 11.71
CA THR A 320 -0.77 -5.48 11.69
C THR A 320 -0.15 -4.83 12.93
N LEU A 321 -0.43 -5.35 14.13
CA LEU A 321 0.10 -4.76 15.37
C LEU A 321 1.63 -4.91 15.54
N PRO A 322 2.26 -6.06 15.25
CA PRO A 322 3.72 -6.15 15.19
C PRO A 322 4.35 -5.19 14.19
N GLN A 323 3.71 -4.93 13.05
CA GLN A 323 4.19 -3.96 12.07
C GLN A 323 4.14 -2.54 12.64
N VAL A 324 3.03 -2.14 13.29
CA VAL A 324 2.92 -0.85 13.99
C VAL A 324 4.03 -0.69 15.03
N HIS A 325 4.32 -1.74 15.79
CA HIS A 325 5.39 -1.73 16.80
C HIS A 325 6.79 -1.53 16.20
N ALA A 326 7.06 -2.12 15.03
CA ALA A 326 8.38 -2.11 14.41
C ALA A 326 8.70 -0.81 13.64
N MET A 327 7.69 -0.05 13.20
CA MET A 327 7.86 1.09 12.27
C MET A 327 8.78 2.18 12.82
N TYR A 328 8.62 2.56 14.09
CA TYR A 328 9.38 3.64 14.71
C TYR A 328 10.88 3.36 14.74
N GLY A 329 11.30 2.14 15.10
CA GLY A 329 12.72 1.80 15.25
C GLY A 329 13.50 1.92 13.93
N GLY A 330 12.93 1.42 12.84
CA GLY A 330 13.57 1.49 11.53
C GLY A 330 13.72 2.91 11.00
N ASP A 331 12.68 3.74 11.13
CA ASP A 331 12.71 5.15 10.70
C ASP A 331 13.71 5.97 11.50
N ARG A 332 13.73 5.80 12.82
CA ARG A 332 14.68 6.50 13.71
C ARG A 332 16.13 6.19 13.37
N SER A 333 16.49 4.92 13.19
CA SER A 333 17.87 4.52 12.90
C SER A 333 18.38 5.16 11.61
N ARG A 334 17.56 5.17 10.57
CA ARG A 334 17.86 5.79 9.28
C ARG A 334 18.09 7.30 9.41
N LYS A 335 17.18 8.00 10.09
CA LYS A 335 17.25 9.46 10.27
C LYS A 335 18.36 9.90 11.21
N GLN A 336 18.70 9.08 12.20
CA GLN A 336 19.82 9.34 13.07
C GLN A 336 21.13 9.48 12.28
N ASN A 337 21.38 8.60 11.31
CA ASN A 337 22.54 8.71 10.43
C ASN A 337 22.52 10.03 9.63
N LEU A 338 21.36 10.44 9.11
CA LEU A 338 21.27 11.71 8.38
C LEU A 338 21.60 12.93 9.26
N VAL A 339 21.22 12.91 10.53
CA VAL A 339 21.53 13.98 11.49
C VAL A 339 23.00 13.93 11.90
N ASP A 340 23.54 12.76 12.27
CA ASP A 340 24.89 12.58 12.78
C ASP A 340 25.97 12.94 11.74
N TYR A 341 25.62 12.80 10.45
CA TYR A 341 26.50 13.11 9.33
C TYR A 341 26.16 14.43 8.60
N GLY A 342 25.35 15.30 9.22
CA GLY A 342 25.10 16.66 8.72
C GLY A 342 24.28 16.76 7.44
N PHE A 343 23.41 15.80 7.15
CA PHE A 343 22.47 15.88 6.02
C PHE A 343 21.16 16.54 6.42
N ARG A 344 20.72 16.39 7.69
CA ARG A 344 19.45 16.96 8.20
C ARG A 344 19.64 17.52 9.62
N LEU A 345 18.79 18.50 9.97
CA LEU A 345 18.68 19.00 11.34
C LEU A 345 18.09 17.93 12.28
N PRO A 346 18.35 18.00 13.59
CA PRO A 346 17.73 17.11 14.58
C PRO A 346 16.19 17.07 14.52
N ALA A 347 15.54 18.14 14.05
CA ALA A 347 14.10 18.19 13.82
C ALA A 347 13.56 17.09 12.88
N ALA A 348 14.41 16.57 11.98
CA ALA A 348 14.05 15.46 11.12
C ALA A 348 13.65 14.19 11.90
N LEU A 349 14.15 14.01 13.13
CA LEU A 349 13.79 12.91 14.02
C LEU A 349 12.34 13.00 14.53
N ASP A 350 11.75 14.20 14.52
CA ASP A 350 10.37 14.44 14.96
C ASP A 350 9.34 14.23 13.83
N ASN A 351 9.78 14.11 12.57
CA ASN A 351 8.96 13.62 11.47
C ASN A 351 9.04 12.10 11.44
N ARG A 352 8.22 11.41 12.18
CA ARG A 352 8.28 9.97 12.44
C ARG A 352 6.90 9.34 12.53
N PRO A 353 6.77 8.02 12.35
CA PRO A 353 5.54 7.36 12.76
C PRO A 353 5.34 7.46 14.26
N LEU A 354 4.11 7.22 14.71
CA LEU A 354 3.83 7.10 16.14
C LEU A 354 4.65 5.96 16.74
N LYS A 355 5.05 6.14 18.00
CA LYS A 355 5.49 5.02 18.83
C LYS A 355 4.27 4.17 19.21
N PHE A 356 4.51 2.92 19.56
CA PHE A 356 3.41 2.01 19.88
C PHE A 356 2.59 2.46 21.10
N ASP A 357 3.24 2.97 22.14
CA ASP A 357 2.57 3.56 23.32
C ASP A 357 1.76 4.82 23.00
N GLU A 358 2.24 5.65 22.06
CA GLU A 358 1.50 6.82 21.58
C GLU A 358 0.26 6.37 20.78
N PHE A 359 0.37 5.34 19.94
CA PHE A 359 -0.75 4.74 19.24
C PHE A 359 -1.79 4.20 20.22
N GLU A 360 -1.36 3.43 21.22
CA GLU A 360 -2.28 2.88 22.24
C GLU A 360 -3.04 3.98 23.00
N SER A 361 -2.37 5.10 23.28
CA SER A 361 -2.97 6.22 24.04
C SER A 361 -4.07 6.95 23.27
N LEU A 362 -4.09 6.86 21.96
CA LEU A 362 -5.11 7.47 21.08
C LEU A 362 -6.33 6.58 20.87
N VAL A 363 -6.23 5.29 21.21
CA VAL A 363 -7.28 4.29 20.93
C VAL A 363 -8.05 3.99 22.20
N ASN A 364 -9.32 4.40 22.23
CA ASN A 364 -10.22 4.14 23.36
C ASN A 364 -11.03 2.85 23.20
N THR A 365 -11.38 2.48 21.98
CA THR A 365 -12.20 1.28 21.67
C THR A 365 -11.64 0.58 20.46
N ALA A 366 -11.29 -0.70 20.57
CA ALA A 366 -10.81 -1.48 19.46
C ALA A 366 -11.37 -2.91 19.39
N ILE A 367 -11.54 -3.38 18.15
CA ILE A 367 -11.86 -4.75 17.81
C ILE A 367 -10.70 -5.32 16.99
N TYR A 368 -10.03 -6.33 17.54
CA TYR A 368 -8.97 -7.05 16.87
C TYR A 368 -9.55 -8.22 16.09
N VAL A 369 -9.30 -8.27 14.79
CA VAL A 369 -9.87 -9.29 13.89
C VAL A 369 -8.74 -10.17 13.38
N SER A 370 -8.82 -11.46 13.65
CA SER A 370 -7.79 -12.41 13.20
C SER A 370 -8.32 -13.85 13.16
N ALA A 371 -7.77 -14.68 12.26
CA ALA A 371 -7.96 -16.12 12.30
C ALA A 371 -7.04 -16.81 13.33
N THR A 372 -5.96 -16.15 13.71
CA THR A 372 -4.91 -16.63 14.63
C THR A 372 -4.43 -15.49 15.54
N PRO A 373 -5.26 -15.02 16.49
CA PRO A 373 -4.89 -13.92 17.38
C PRO A 373 -3.57 -14.16 18.10
N ALA A 374 -2.77 -13.12 18.30
CA ALA A 374 -1.53 -13.17 19.05
C ALA A 374 -1.77 -12.90 20.55
N ASP A 375 -0.71 -13.08 21.35
CA ASP A 375 -0.79 -12.93 22.80
C ASP A 375 -1.12 -11.48 23.24
N TYR A 376 -0.77 -10.50 22.39
CA TYR A 376 -1.10 -9.11 22.65
C TYR A 376 -2.60 -8.87 22.63
N GLU A 377 -3.29 -9.29 21.56
CA GLU A 377 -4.74 -9.11 21.42
C GLU A 377 -5.51 -9.84 22.52
N LEU A 378 -5.09 -11.08 22.82
CA LEU A 378 -5.73 -11.89 23.85
C LEU A 378 -5.58 -11.28 25.25
N ARG A 379 -4.41 -10.74 25.58
CA ARG A 379 -4.18 -10.02 26.84
C ARG A 379 -4.95 -8.71 26.89
N LYS A 380 -4.93 -7.93 25.79
CA LYS A 380 -5.58 -6.61 25.73
C LYS A 380 -7.10 -6.73 25.82
N SER A 381 -7.68 -7.77 25.26
CA SER A 381 -9.12 -8.06 25.33
C SER A 381 -9.54 -8.82 26.60
N GLU A 382 -8.61 -9.08 27.53
CA GLU A 382 -8.90 -9.76 28.82
C GLU A 382 -9.72 -11.04 28.68
N GLY A 383 -9.54 -11.77 27.57
CA GLY A 383 -10.29 -12.99 27.28
C GLY A 383 -11.67 -12.75 26.64
N VAL A 384 -12.04 -11.52 26.31
CA VAL A 384 -13.27 -11.24 25.55
C VAL A 384 -13.02 -11.61 24.08
N VAL A 385 -13.22 -12.89 23.77
CA VAL A 385 -13.02 -13.46 22.43
C VAL A 385 -14.35 -13.94 21.89
N VAL A 386 -14.70 -13.46 20.69
CA VAL A 386 -15.89 -13.92 19.94
C VAL A 386 -15.42 -14.85 18.83
N GLU A 387 -15.83 -16.11 18.88
CA GLU A 387 -15.49 -17.09 17.84
C GLU A 387 -16.46 -17.03 16.65
N GLN A 388 -15.93 -16.87 15.46
CA GLN A 388 -16.64 -16.98 14.18
C GLN A 388 -16.00 -18.04 13.30
N VAL A 389 -16.25 -19.31 13.63
CA VAL A 389 -15.62 -20.47 12.99
C VAL A 389 -16.50 -21.16 11.96
N ILE A 390 -17.79 -20.82 11.92
CA ILE A 390 -18.75 -21.38 10.97
C ILE A 390 -18.71 -20.59 9.64
N ARG A 391 -18.63 -21.31 8.51
CA ARG A 391 -18.78 -20.75 7.16
C ARG A 391 -20.21 -20.94 6.69
N PRO A 392 -20.93 -19.89 6.31
CA PRO A 392 -22.31 -20.00 5.78
C PRO A 392 -22.42 -20.88 4.53
N THR A 393 -21.35 -20.98 3.76
CA THR A 393 -21.26 -21.85 2.57
C THR A 393 -21.15 -23.34 2.87
N GLY A 394 -21.01 -23.72 4.13
CA GLY A 394 -20.80 -25.09 4.55
C GLY A 394 -19.42 -25.68 4.29
N LEU A 395 -18.49 -24.89 3.68
CA LEU A 395 -17.13 -25.35 3.38
C LEU A 395 -16.37 -25.76 4.65
N LEU A 396 -15.74 -26.90 4.59
CA LEU A 396 -14.99 -27.50 5.69
C LEU A 396 -13.54 -27.00 5.71
N ASP A 397 -12.93 -26.97 6.90
CA ASP A 397 -11.48 -26.87 6.98
C ASP A 397 -10.82 -28.09 6.30
N PRO A 398 -9.63 -27.93 5.67
CA PRO A 398 -9.01 -28.99 4.91
C PRO A 398 -8.56 -30.16 5.80
N ILE A 399 -8.49 -31.34 5.22
CA ILE A 399 -7.86 -32.49 5.87
C ILE A 399 -6.34 -32.28 5.85
N ILE A 400 -5.70 -32.41 6.99
CA ILE A 400 -4.24 -32.32 7.11
C ILE A 400 -3.66 -33.73 7.20
N GLU A 401 -2.82 -34.09 6.23
CA GLU A 401 -2.04 -35.32 6.25
C GLU A 401 -0.57 -34.98 6.54
N VAL A 402 0.07 -35.82 7.40
CA VAL A 402 1.52 -35.74 7.62
C VAL A 402 2.16 -36.92 6.91
N ARG A 403 3.13 -36.63 6.03
CA ARG A 403 3.88 -37.62 5.26
C ARG A 403 5.39 -37.46 5.51
N PRO A 404 6.17 -38.55 5.37
CA PRO A 404 7.63 -38.50 5.55
C PRO A 404 8.29 -37.48 4.61
N SER A 405 9.38 -36.85 5.07
CA SER A 405 10.19 -35.95 4.23
C SER A 405 10.99 -36.71 3.16
N LEU A 406 11.26 -37.98 3.38
CA LEU A 406 11.93 -38.84 2.40
C LEU A 406 11.05 -38.98 1.15
N ASN A 407 11.59 -38.66 -0.04
CA ASN A 407 10.91 -38.68 -1.32
C ASN A 407 9.72 -37.68 -1.42
N GLN A 408 9.70 -36.62 -0.60
CA GLN A 408 8.62 -35.62 -0.58
C GLN A 408 8.36 -35.00 -1.95
N ILE A 409 9.38 -34.88 -2.81
CA ILE A 409 9.22 -34.24 -4.13
C ILE A 409 8.52 -35.19 -5.11
N ASP A 410 8.85 -36.49 -5.10
CA ASP A 410 8.22 -37.48 -5.98
C ASP A 410 6.75 -37.68 -5.61
N ASP A 411 6.45 -37.81 -4.30
CA ASP A 411 5.07 -37.86 -3.79
C ASP A 411 4.27 -36.60 -4.12
N LEU A 412 4.88 -35.42 -4.05
CA LEU A 412 4.25 -34.16 -4.43
C LEU A 412 3.93 -34.09 -5.93
N ILE A 413 4.81 -34.62 -6.80
CA ILE A 413 4.57 -34.65 -8.24
C ILE A 413 3.34 -35.50 -8.57
N GLU A 414 3.17 -36.66 -7.92
CA GLU A 414 1.97 -37.51 -8.10
C GLU A 414 0.70 -36.77 -7.67
N GLU A 415 0.71 -36.09 -6.53
CA GLU A 415 -0.43 -35.26 -6.06
C GLU A 415 -0.73 -34.08 -6.99
N ILE A 416 0.30 -33.44 -7.56
CA ILE A 416 0.13 -32.36 -8.56
C ILE A 416 -0.54 -32.89 -9.81
N ALA A 417 -0.11 -34.03 -10.34
CA ALA A 417 -0.69 -34.63 -11.55
C ALA A 417 -2.20 -34.91 -11.38
N VAL A 418 -2.58 -35.48 -10.23
CA VAL A 418 -4.00 -35.75 -9.91
C VAL A 418 -4.83 -34.45 -9.85
N ARG A 419 -4.24 -33.35 -9.37
CA ARG A 419 -4.94 -32.04 -9.28
C ARG A 419 -5.02 -31.35 -10.64
N ALA A 420 -3.94 -31.38 -11.41
CA ALA A 420 -3.91 -30.84 -12.76
C ALA A 420 -4.94 -31.46 -13.69
N GLU A 421 -5.13 -32.80 -13.61
CA GLU A 421 -6.19 -33.51 -14.36
C GLU A 421 -7.62 -33.03 -14.02
N ARG A 422 -7.82 -32.49 -12.81
CA ARG A 422 -9.11 -31.95 -12.35
C ARG A 422 -9.26 -30.47 -12.54
N ASP A 423 -8.30 -29.82 -13.19
CA ASP A 423 -8.21 -28.35 -13.33
C ASP A 423 -8.17 -27.62 -11.98
N GLU A 424 -7.58 -28.25 -10.96
CA GLU A 424 -7.38 -27.67 -9.63
C GLU A 424 -5.94 -27.14 -9.48
N ARG A 425 -5.71 -26.22 -8.55
CA ARG A 425 -4.42 -25.54 -8.35
C ARG A 425 -3.75 -26.02 -7.07
N VAL A 426 -2.42 -25.96 -7.07
CA VAL A 426 -1.57 -26.41 -5.95
C VAL A 426 -0.69 -25.26 -5.48
N LEU A 427 -0.63 -25.07 -4.16
CA LEU A 427 0.33 -24.17 -3.51
C LEU A 427 1.41 -24.99 -2.82
N VAL A 428 2.67 -24.64 -3.04
CA VAL A 428 3.83 -25.31 -2.42
C VAL A 428 4.63 -24.30 -1.61
N THR A 429 4.82 -24.56 -0.32
CA THR A 429 5.62 -23.70 0.54
C THR A 429 6.97 -24.32 0.85
N THR A 430 8.04 -23.53 0.61
CA THR A 430 9.43 -23.87 0.90
C THR A 430 9.99 -23.01 2.04
N LEU A 431 11.16 -23.36 2.57
CA LEU A 431 11.83 -22.60 3.63
C LEU A 431 12.75 -21.50 3.11
N THR A 432 13.30 -21.66 1.90
CA THR A 432 14.29 -20.73 1.35
C THR A 432 13.98 -20.36 -0.11
N LYS A 433 14.45 -19.17 -0.52
CA LYS A 433 14.36 -18.69 -1.91
C LYS A 433 15.03 -19.66 -2.87
N ARG A 434 16.23 -20.11 -2.52
CA ARG A 434 16.98 -21.07 -3.35
C ARG A 434 16.22 -22.37 -3.59
N MET A 435 15.57 -22.91 -2.54
CA MET A 435 14.77 -24.13 -2.67
C MET A 435 13.56 -23.90 -3.58
N ALA A 436 12.90 -22.75 -3.50
CA ALA A 436 11.79 -22.41 -4.40
C ALA A 436 12.24 -22.32 -5.86
N GLU A 437 13.37 -21.68 -6.13
CA GLU A 437 13.95 -21.57 -7.48
C GLU A 437 14.40 -22.91 -8.05
N GLU A 438 15.04 -23.74 -7.24
CA GLU A 438 15.48 -25.08 -7.65
C GLU A 438 14.27 -25.99 -7.94
N LEU A 439 13.22 -25.89 -7.12
CA LEU A 439 12.00 -26.65 -7.30
C LEU A 439 11.23 -26.24 -8.55
N ASP A 440 11.13 -24.95 -8.83
CA ASP A 440 10.53 -24.43 -10.05
C ASP A 440 11.25 -24.93 -11.30
N LYS A 441 12.58 -24.87 -11.33
CA LYS A 441 13.40 -25.42 -12.41
C LYS A 441 13.22 -26.94 -12.58
N TYR A 442 13.09 -27.65 -11.47
CA TYR A 442 12.90 -29.10 -11.50
C TYR A 442 11.53 -29.47 -12.06
N PHE A 443 10.46 -28.84 -11.56
CA PHE A 443 9.10 -29.07 -12.04
C PHE A 443 8.92 -28.68 -13.50
N SER A 444 9.50 -27.56 -13.93
CA SER A 444 9.48 -27.16 -15.34
C SER A 444 10.15 -28.18 -16.26
N LYS A 445 11.27 -28.80 -15.83
CA LYS A 445 11.93 -29.89 -16.58
C LYS A 445 11.07 -31.14 -16.67
N MET A 446 10.22 -31.39 -15.69
CA MET A 446 9.28 -32.52 -15.67
C MET A 446 7.99 -32.22 -16.45
N GLY A 447 7.86 -31.03 -17.08
CA GLY A 447 6.71 -30.61 -17.85
C GLY A 447 5.52 -30.12 -17.00
N ILE A 448 5.73 -29.85 -15.72
CA ILE A 448 4.71 -29.29 -14.83
C ILE A 448 4.66 -27.78 -15.04
N ARG A 449 3.45 -27.23 -15.27
CA ARG A 449 3.23 -25.78 -15.40
C ARG A 449 3.29 -25.17 -14.01
N CYS A 450 4.42 -24.55 -13.67
CA CYS A 450 4.65 -23.93 -12.37
C CYS A 450 5.24 -22.53 -12.50
N ARG A 451 5.06 -21.72 -11.46
CA ARG A 451 5.78 -20.47 -11.23
C ARG A 451 6.16 -20.35 -9.76
N TYR A 452 7.25 -19.65 -9.49
CA TYR A 452 7.62 -19.31 -8.11
C TYR A 452 7.48 -17.81 -7.86
N ILE A 453 7.19 -17.47 -6.61
CA ILE A 453 7.13 -16.09 -6.14
C ILE A 453 8.07 -15.92 -4.93
N HIS A 454 8.78 -14.79 -4.85
CA HIS A 454 9.62 -14.40 -3.72
C HIS A 454 9.41 -12.93 -3.32
N SER A 455 10.13 -12.48 -2.28
CA SER A 455 9.99 -11.11 -1.74
C SER A 455 10.33 -9.99 -2.71
N ASP A 456 11.19 -10.28 -3.71
CA ASP A 456 11.74 -9.28 -4.61
C ASP A 456 10.87 -9.10 -5.88
N VAL A 457 9.77 -9.88 -6.02
CA VAL A 457 8.80 -9.71 -7.11
C VAL A 457 7.97 -8.45 -6.88
N GLU A 458 7.90 -7.58 -7.87
CA GLU A 458 7.15 -6.34 -7.80
C GLU A 458 5.64 -6.57 -7.59
N THR A 459 4.97 -5.58 -7.02
CA THR A 459 3.55 -5.71 -6.65
C THR A 459 2.64 -5.99 -7.85
N LEU A 460 2.91 -5.37 -8.99
CA LEU A 460 2.13 -5.58 -10.22
C LEU A 460 2.34 -6.97 -10.80
N GLU A 461 3.59 -7.41 -10.92
CA GLU A 461 3.96 -8.75 -11.38
C GLU A 461 3.34 -9.84 -10.47
N ARG A 462 3.33 -9.60 -9.14
CA ARG A 462 2.66 -10.51 -8.19
C ARG A 462 1.16 -10.65 -8.49
N ILE A 463 0.47 -9.55 -8.80
CA ILE A 463 -0.96 -9.55 -9.14
C ILE A 463 -1.18 -10.34 -10.44
N GLU A 464 -0.32 -10.17 -11.43
CA GLU A 464 -0.38 -10.92 -12.70
C GLU A 464 -0.19 -12.41 -12.47
N ILE A 465 0.84 -12.84 -11.74
CA ILE A 465 1.07 -14.25 -11.41
C ILE A 465 -0.14 -14.88 -10.72
N LEU A 466 -0.78 -14.16 -9.79
CA LEU A 466 -1.96 -14.66 -9.10
C LEU A 466 -3.19 -14.74 -10.02
N ASN A 467 -3.36 -13.81 -10.94
CA ASN A 467 -4.41 -13.86 -11.94
C ASN A 467 -4.17 -14.99 -12.95
N ASP A 468 -2.94 -15.22 -13.36
CA ASP A 468 -2.54 -16.32 -14.23
C ASP A 468 -2.85 -17.68 -13.57
N LEU A 469 -2.57 -17.84 -12.27
CA LEU A 469 -2.95 -19.01 -11.50
C LEU A 469 -4.47 -19.22 -11.48
N ARG A 470 -5.25 -18.15 -11.22
CA ARG A 470 -6.72 -18.19 -11.25
C ARG A 470 -7.27 -18.60 -12.60
N ASN A 471 -6.68 -18.08 -13.67
CA ASN A 471 -7.07 -18.32 -15.05
C ASN A 471 -6.57 -19.68 -15.60
N GLY A 472 -5.76 -20.41 -14.83
CA GLY A 472 -5.28 -21.73 -15.22
C GLY A 472 -4.12 -21.73 -16.20
N LEU A 473 -3.40 -20.62 -16.35
CA LEU A 473 -2.22 -20.58 -17.21
C LEU A 473 -1.08 -21.45 -16.66
N PHE A 474 -1.09 -21.72 -15.37
CA PHE A 474 -0.23 -22.71 -14.71
C PHE A 474 -0.94 -23.34 -13.50
N ASP A 475 -0.44 -24.49 -13.02
CA ASP A 475 -1.12 -25.31 -12.01
C ASP A 475 -0.52 -25.19 -10.62
N VAL A 476 0.78 -24.89 -10.53
CA VAL A 476 1.53 -24.92 -9.27
C VAL A 476 2.17 -23.58 -8.99
N LEU A 477 1.87 -23.01 -7.84
CA LEU A 477 2.55 -21.82 -7.32
C LEU A 477 3.47 -22.19 -6.17
N ILE A 478 4.76 -21.88 -6.32
CA ILE A 478 5.79 -22.16 -5.31
C ILE A 478 6.15 -20.85 -4.59
N GLY A 479 6.22 -20.87 -3.27
CA GLY A 479 6.58 -19.66 -2.52
C GLY A 479 7.10 -19.94 -1.13
N ILE A 480 7.78 -18.94 -0.51
CA ILE A 480 8.31 -19.06 0.85
C ILE A 480 7.28 -18.59 1.87
N ASN A 481 6.84 -17.35 1.77
CA ASN A 481 6.01 -16.67 2.77
C ASN A 481 4.79 -15.95 2.19
N LEU A 482 4.51 -16.17 0.92
CA LEU A 482 3.53 -15.44 0.13
C LEU A 482 2.09 -15.69 0.52
N LEU A 483 1.90 -16.78 1.22
CA LEU A 483 0.59 -17.29 1.56
C LEU A 483 0.01 -16.62 2.81
N ARG A 484 0.74 -15.68 3.43
CA ARG A 484 0.29 -14.88 4.57
C ARG A 484 -0.65 -13.73 4.18
N GLU A 485 -0.54 -13.21 2.95
CA GLU A 485 -1.24 -12.00 2.53
C GLU A 485 -2.55 -12.35 1.82
N GLY A 486 -3.67 -12.31 2.51
CA GLY A 486 -5.06 -12.11 2.01
C GLY A 486 -5.50 -12.75 0.68
N LEU A 487 -4.76 -13.72 0.12
CA LEU A 487 -5.03 -14.32 -1.16
C LEU A 487 -6.30 -15.16 -1.13
N ASP A 488 -7.28 -14.76 -1.91
CA ASP A 488 -8.50 -15.53 -2.13
C ASP A 488 -8.36 -16.36 -3.42
N LEU A 489 -8.04 -17.65 -3.26
CA LEU A 489 -7.80 -18.60 -4.35
C LEU A 489 -8.69 -19.83 -4.20
N PRO A 490 -9.97 -19.75 -4.57
CA PRO A 490 -10.91 -20.87 -4.42
C PRO A 490 -10.56 -22.09 -5.31
N GLN A 491 -9.73 -21.90 -6.33
CA GLN A 491 -9.25 -22.97 -7.23
C GLN A 491 -8.19 -23.86 -6.57
N VAL A 492 -7.60 -23.43 -5.47
CA VAL A 492 -6.56 -24.18 -4.76
C VAL A 492 -7.19 -25.29 -3.94
N SER A 493 -6.94 -26.54 -4.34
CA SER A 493 -7.39 -27.75 -3.64
C SER A 493 -6.30 -28.39 -2.79
N LEU A 494 -5.02 -28.14 -3.11
CA LEU A 494 -3.89 -28.72 -2.36
C LEU A 494 -2.93 -27.64 -1.90
N VAL A 495 -2.56 -27.72 -0.63
CA VAL A 495 -1.44 -26.97 -0.06
C VAL A 495 -0.41 -27.95 0.44
N ALA A 496 0.80 -27.91 -0.12
CA ALA A 496 1.93 -28.73 0.28
C ALA A 496 2.93 -27.89 1.10
N ILE A 497 3.27 -28.35 2.28
CA ILE A 497 4.21 -27.70 3.18
C ILE A 497 5.45 -28.60 3.30
N LEU A 498 6.53 -28.22 2.60
CA LEU A 498 7.79 -28.95 2.66
C LEU A 498 8.53 -28.65 3.96
N ASP A 499 9.22 -29.64 4.51
CA ASP A 499 10.01 -29.53 5.75
C ASP A 499 9.20 -28.87 6.88
N ALA A 500 7.99 -29.37 7.13
CA ALA A 500 7.06 -28.78 8.10
C ALA A 500 7.54 -28.94 9.56
N ASP A 501 8.47 -29.87 9.84
CA ASP A 501 9.08 -30.10 11.15
C ASP A 501 10.26 -29.18 11.47
N LYS A 502 10.71 -28.35 10.52
CA LYS A 502 11.78 -27.39 10.76
C LYS A 502 11.22 -26.14 11.46
N GLU A 503 11.06 -26.25 12.79
CA GLU A 503 10.50 -25.17 13.60
C GLU A 503 11.22 -23.83 13.39
N GLY A 504 10.45 -22.75 13.30
CA GLY A 504 10.93 -21.40 13.08
C GLY A 504 9.77 -20.50 12.67
N PHE A 505 10.07 -19.24 12.37
CA PHE A 505 9.07 -18.22 12.03
C PHE A 505 8.11 -18.60 10.88
N LEU A 506 8.54 -19.46 9.93
CA LEU A 506 7.73 -19.94 8.80
C LEU A 506 6.96 -21.23 9.09
N ARG A 507 7.23 -21.88 10.20
CA ARG A 507 6.66 -23.19 10.61
C ARG A 507 6.12 -23.15 12.04
N ASP A 508 5.88 -21.96 12.58
CA ASP A 508 5.13 -21.78 13.82
C ASP A 508 3.65 -22.12 13.63
N HIS A 509 2.94 -22.36 14.70
CA HIS A 509 1.51 -22.68 14.69
C HIS A 509 0.68 -21.69 13.86
N ARG A 510 0.91 -20.38 14.00
CA ARG A 510 0.16 -19.34 13.27
C ARG A 510 0.39 -19.43 11.77
N SER A 511 1.65 -19.54 11.35
CA SER A 511 2.03 -19.68 9.93
C SER A 511 1.44 -20.93 9.30
N LEU A 512 1.54 -22.07 9.99
CA LEU A 512 0.99 -23.34 9.52
C LEU A 512 -0.53 -23.28 9.40
N THR A 513 -1.25 -22.73 10.39
CA THR A 513 -2.71 -22.57 10.36
C THR A 513 -3.18 -21.66 9.23
N GLN A 514 -2.48 -20.56 8.98
CA GLN A 514 -2.82 -19.66 7.88
C GLN A 514 -2.56 -20.28 6.50
N THR A 515 -1.44 -20.97 6.37
CA THR A 515 -1.08 -21.69 5.15
C THR A 515 -2.10 -22.78 4.86
N ALA A 516 -2.45 -23.61 5.85
CA ALA A 516 -3.47 -24.64 5.74
C ALA A 516 -4.85 -24.04 5.36
N GLY A 517 -5.20 -22.90 5.92
CA GLY A 517 -6.45 -22.19 5.64
C GLY A 517 -6.64 -21.75 4.17
N ARG A 518 -5.56 -21.75 3.35
CA ARG A 518 -5.67 -21.43 1.91
C ARG A 518 -6.43 -22.50 1.13
N ALA A 519 -6.37 -23.76 1.55
CA ALA A 519 -7.17 -24.85 0.95
C ALA A 519 -8.62 -24.89 1.44
N ALA A 520 -8.99 -24.11 2.46
CA ALA A 520 -10.33 -24.16 3.08
C ALA A 520 -11.46 -23.55 2.21
N ARG A 521 -11.14 -22.99 1.04
CA ARG A 521 -12.12 -22.43 0.10
C ARG A 521 -12.50 -23.38 -1.01
N ASN A 522 -11.84 -24.50 -1.11
CA ASN A 522 -12.15 -25.57 -2.05
C ASN A 522 -12.86 -26.73 -1.35
N VAL A 523 -13.88 -27.29 -2.00
CA VAL A 523 -14.61 -28.46 -1.47
C VAL A 523 -13.69 -29.65 -1.28
N ASN A 524 -12.69 -29.81 -2.16
CA ASN A 524 -11.67 -30.87 -2.13
C ASN A 524 -10.40 -30.46 -1.38
N GLY A 525 -10.48 -29.44 -0.51
CA GLY A 525 -9.35 -28.87 0.19
C GLY A 525 -8.56 -29.89 1.02
N LYS A 526 -7.25 -30.02 0.73
CA LYS A 526 -6.31 -30.92 1.39
C LYS A 526 -5.00 -30.19 1.70
N VAL A 527 -4.38 -30.53 2.80
CA VAL A 527 -3.04 -30.06 3.18
C VAL A 527 -2.14 -31.27 3.40
N ILE A 528 -0.95 -31.26 2.83
CA ILE A 528 0.09 -32.23 3.09
C ILE A 528 1.25 -31.52 3.79
N MET A 529 1.59 -31.99 4.98
CA MET A 529 2.77 -31.57 5.72
C MET A 529 3.84 -32.65 5.61
N TYR A 530 4.92 -32.37 4.90
CA TYR A 530 6.06 -33.28 4.82
C TYR A 530 6.96 -33.06 6.03
N ALA A 531 7.07 -34.07 6.87
CA ALA A 531 7.76 -34.01 8.15
C ALA A 531 8.14 -35.44 8.63
N ASP A 532 9.31 -35.57 9.25
CA ASP A 532 9.74 -36.81 9.87
C ASP A 532 9.27 -36.91 11.33
N THR A 533 9.01 -35.76 11.97
CA THR A 533 8.50 -35.67 13.33
C THR A 533 7.36 -34.64 13.40
N ILE A 534 6.34 -34.95 14.21
CA ILE A 534 5.23 -33.98 14.45
C ILE A 534 5.65 -33.06 15.58
N THR A 535 5.93 -31.80 15.25
CA THR A 535 6.29 -30.77 16.22
C THR A 535 5.07 -30.28 17.04
N ALA A 536 5.34 -29.52 18.10
CA ALA A 536 4.26 -28.92 18.90
C ALA A 536 3.38 -27.96 18.07
N SER A 537 3.99 -27.15 17.20
CA SER A 537 3.30 -26.24 16.28
C SER A 537 2.41 -26.96 15.27
N MET A 538 2.91 -28.07 14.69
CA MET A 538 2.12 -28.93 13.79
C MET A 538 0.94 -29.55 14.52
N ARG A 539 1.14 -30.12 15.69
CA ARG A 539 0.08 -30.75 16.49
C ARG A 539 -1.03 -29.77 16.81
N GLN A 540 -0.68 -28.58 17.30
CA GLN A 540 -1.65 -27.54 17.61
C GLN A 540 -2.45 -27.12 16.35
N THR A 541 -1.80 -27.01 15.19
CA THR A 541 -2.47 -26.69 13.91
C THR A 541 -3.44 -27.79 13.50
N ILE A 542 -3.03 -29.06 13.60
CA ILE A 542 -3.85 -30.23 13.24
C ILE A 542 -5.06 -30.31 14.16
N ASP A 543 -4.86 -30.21 15.48
CA ASP A 543 -5.93 -30.33 16.47
C ASP A 543 -6.96 -29.21 16.31
N GLU A 544 -6.51 -27.96 16.11
CA GLU A 544 -7.40 -26.82 15.90
C GLU A 544 -8.17 -26.92 14.57
N THR A 545 -7.50 -27.34 13.49
CA THR A 545 -8.15 -27.54 12.18
C THR A 545 -9.22 -28.64 12.26
N ASN A 546 -8.95 -29.74 12.95
CA ASN A 546 -9.90 -30.82 13.17
C ASN A 546 -11.08 -30.33 14.03
N ARG A 547 -10.84 -29.61 15.13
CA ARG A 547 -11.88 -29.00 15.96
C ARG A 547 -12.85 -28.12 15.15
N ARG A 548 -12.29 -27.26 14.29
CA ARG A 548 -13.09 -26.38 13.42
C ARG A 548 -13.88 -27.18 12.39
N ARG A 549 -13.26 -28.20 11.79
CA ARG A 549 -13.90 -29.08 10.81
C ARG A 549 -15.10 -29.83 11.45
N ASP A 550 -14.93 -30.39 12.64
CA ASP A 550 -16.00 -31.09 13.35
C ASP A 550 -17.15 -30.17 13.71
N LYS A 551 -16.86 -28.95 14.15
CA LYS A 551 -17.86 -27.92 14.45
C LYS A 551 -18.70 -27.56 13.19
N GLN A 552 -18.01 -27.40 12.04
CA GLN A 552 -18.67 -27.13 10.76
C GLN A 552 -19.51 -28.31 10.26
N LEU A 553 -19.01 -29.55 10.40
CA LEU A 553 -19.77 -30.75 10.04
C LEU A 553 -21.07 -30.88 10.84
N LYS A 554 -21.02 -30.66 12.14
CA LYS A 554 -22.23 -30.66 13.00
C LYS A 554 -23.22 -29.61 12.56
N TYR A 555 -22.73 -28.37 12.33
CA TYR A 555 -23.57 -27.27 11.86
C TYR A 555 -24.23 -27.58 10.51
N ASN A 556 -23.45 -28.14 9.55
CA ASN A 556 -23.96 -28.52 8.24
C ASN A 556 -25.07 -29.59 8.35
N ALA A 557 -24.88 -30.59 9.23
CA ALA A 557 -25.85 -31.65 9.46
C ALA A 557 -27.13 -31.11 10.12
N GLU A 558 -27.01 -30.21 11.10
CA GLU A 558 -28.18 -29.60 11.80
C GLU A 558 -29.00 -28.71 10.87
N HIS A 559 -28.36 -28.02 9.91
CA HIS A 559 -29.02 -27.06 9.02
C HIS A 559 -29.21 -27.57 7.60
N ASN A 560 -28.90 -28.85 7.32
CA ASN A 560 -28.99 -29.47 6.00
C ASN A 560 -28.23 -28.70 4.90
N ILE A 561 -27.03 -28.19 5.22
CA ILE A 561 -26.18 -27.40 4.30
C ILE A 561 -25.25 -28.34 3.55
N THR A 562 -25.28 -28.25 2.22
CA THR A 562 -24.29 -28.89 1.34
C THR A 562 -23.17 -27.90 1.04
N PRO A 563 -21.88 -28.23 1.23
CA PRO A 563 -20.78 -27.36 0.92
C PRO A 563 -20.79 -26.90 -0.54
N THR A 564 -20.75 -25.59 -0.77
CA THR A 564 -20.74 -24.97 -2.10
C THR A 564 -19.56 -24.02 -2.25
N PRO A 565 -18.88 -24.01 -3.42
CA PRO A 565 -17.79 -23.08 -3.66
C PRO A 565 -18.30 -21.65 -3.77
N ILE A 566 -17.48 -20.67 -3.36
CA ILE A 566 -17.80 -19.25 -3.49
C ILE A 566 -17.43 -18.79 -4.90
N VAL A 567 -18.40 -18.30 -5.67
CA VAL A 567 -18.18 -17.63 -6.95
C VAL A 567 -18.26 -16.11 -6.70
N LYS A 568 -17.12 -15.44 -6.70
CA LYS A 568 -17.06 -13.96 -6.64
C LYS A 568 -16.92 -13.39 -8.05
N THR A 569 -17.84 -12.53 -8.47
CA THR A 569 -17.66 -11.60 -9.59
C THR A 569 -16.94 -10.37 -9.05
N THR A 570 -15.64 -10.29 -9.23
CA THR A 570 -14.82 -9.15 -8.73
C THR A 570 -14.79 -8.06 -9.80
N GLN A 571 -15.57 -7.00 -9.60
CA GLN A 571 -15.28 -5.70 -10.22
C GLN A 571 -14.62 -4.84 -9.14
N SER A 572 -13.37 -4.43 -9.33
CA SER A 572 -12.68 -3.52 -8.43
C SER A 572 -13.12 -2.09 -8.69
N SER A 573 -13.58 -1.37 -7.65
CA SER A 573 -13.96 0.04 -7.74
C SER A 573 -12.77 0.97 -7.98
N LEU A 574 -11.55 0.49 -7.72
CA LEU A 574 -10.29 1.21 -7.97
C LEU A 574 -9.69 0.92 -9.36
N SER A 575 -10.34 0.06 -10.16
CA SER A 575 -9.96 -0.12 -11.55
C SER A 575 -10.39 1.11 -12.33
N ALA A 576 -9.45 1.79 -12.98
CA ALA A 576 -9.75 2.84 -13.94
C ALA A 576 -10.83 2.36 -14.94
N PRO A 577 -11.76 3.21 -15.38
CA PRO A 577 -12.72 2.83 -16.41
C PRO A 577 -11.96 2.29 -17.61
N LYS A 578 -12.27 1.05 -18.02
CA LYS A 578 -11.71 0.49 -19.26
C LYS A 578 -12.04 1.49 -20.36
N PRO A 579 -11.07 1.97 -21.15
CA PRO A 579 -11.37 2.73 -22.34
C PRO A 579 -12.29 1.86 -23.19
N THR A 580 -13.45 2.40 -23.55
CA THR A 580 -14.32 1.80 -24.56
C THR A 580 -13.50 1.58 -25.82
N ASP A 581 -13.61 0.40 -26.43
CA ASP A 581 -12.92 -0.12 -27.62
C ASP A 581 -12.83 0.90 -28.77
N THR A 582 -11.95 1.87 -28.68
CA THR A 582 -11.44 2.68 -29.81
C THR A 582 -10.12 3.29 -29.39
N GLU A 583 -9.08 2.60 -29.71
CA GLU A 583 -7.64 2.85 -29.49
C GLU A 583 -7.08 2.01 -28.33
N LYS A 584 -6.44 0.91 -28.72
CA LYS A 584 -5.53 0.17 -27.83
C LYS A 584 -4.47 1.16 -27.36
N PRO A 585 -4.35 1.46 -26.04
CA PRO A 585 -3.19 2.16 -25.58
C PRO A 585 -1.99 1.27 -25.94
N HIS A 586 -1.06 1.81 -26.69
CA HIS A 586 0.28 1.24 -26.78
C HIS A 586 0.82 1.25 -25.36
N TYR A 587 0.67 0.13 -24.64
CA TYR A 587 1.57 -0.13 -23.51
C TYR A 587 2.97 0.00 -24.08
N TYR A 588 3.79 0.81 -23.45
CA TYR A 588 5.23 0.69 -23.59
C TYR A 588 5.57 -0.72 -23.09
N VAL A 589 5.55 -1.66 -24.01
CA VAL A 589 6.23 -2.91 -23.85
C VAL A 589 7.69 -2.47 -23.85
N GLU A 590 8.33 -2.56 -22.68
CA GLU A 590 9.77 -2.53 -22.64
C GLU A 590 10.20 -3.52 -23.71
N PRO A 591 10.84 -3.10 -24.79
CA PRO A 591 11.22 -4.04 -25.84
C PRO A 591 12.03 -5.10 -25.13
N GLU A 592 11.68 -6.37 -25.32
CA GLU A 592 12.52 -7.49 -24.90
C GLU A 592 13.93 -7.04 -25.25
N LYS A 593 14.80 -6.88 -24.24
CA LYS A 593 16.17 -6.45 -24.48
C LYS A 593 16.65 -7.38 -25.57
N PRO A 594 16.87 -6.93 -26.81
CA PRO A 594 17.36 -7.83 -27.82
C PRO A 594 18.61 -8.40 -27.21
N LEU A 595 18.68 -9.71 -27.09
CA LEU A 595 19.86 -10.41 -26.57
C LEU A 595 21.01 -9.82 -27.36
N SER A 596 21.79 -8.93 -26.72
CA SER A 596 22.91 -8.26 -27.38
C SER A 596 23.80 -9.38 -27.88
N LEU A 597 23.91 -9.54 -29.17
CA LEU A 597 24.82 -10.51 -29.79
C LEU A 597 26.21 -10.43 -29.16
N ALA A 598 26.62 -9.21 -28.78
CA ALA A 598 27.89 -8.96 -28.11
C ALA A 598 27.98 -9.50 -26.68
N ALA A 599 26.84 -9.79 -26.03
CA ALA A 599 26.77 -10.39 -24.69
C ALA A 599 26.65 -11.92 -24.73
N ASP A 600 26.39 -12.50 -25.89
CA ASP A 600 26.30 -13.95 -26.05
C ASP A 600 27.69 -14.59 -25.84
N PRO A 601 27.86 -15.55 -24.93
CA PRO A 601 29.08 -16.31 -24.77
C PRO A 601 29.62 -16.92 -26.08
N VAL A 602 28.74 -17.19 -27.05
CA VAL A 602 29.07 -17.73 -28.39
C VAL A 602 29.97 -16.78 -29.20
N VAL A 603 29.83 -15.46 -29.02
CA VAL A 603 30.60 -14.45 -29.72
C VAL A 603 32.10 -14.55 -29.40
N LYS A 604 32.49 -15.00 -28.21
CA LYS A 604 33.87 -15.29 -27.82
C LYS A 604 34.51 -16.40 -28.69
N TYR A 605 33.71 -17.30 -29.24
CA TYR A 605 34.13 -18.43 -30.04
C TYR A 605 33.92 -18.22 -31.55
N MET A 606 33.35 -17.09 -31.99
CA MET A 606 33.16 -16.75 -33.40
C MET A 606 34.53 -16.54 -34.12
N THR A 607 34.61 -17.00 -35.34
CA THR A 607 35.77 -16.70 -36.21
C THR A 607 35.76 -15.21 -36.59
N PRO A 608 36.95 -14.60 -36.92
CA PRO A 608 37.01 -13.19 -37.33
C PRO A 608 36.07 -12.87 -38.51
N GLU A 609 35.87 -13.81 -39.43
CA GLU A 609 35.01 -13.65 -40.60
C GLU A 609 33.52 -13.66 -40.20
N ALA A 610 33.13 -14.50 -39.24
CA ALA A 610 31.76 -14.53 -38.67
C ALA A 610 31.45 -13.25 -37.87
N LEU A 611 32.46 -12.73 -37.13
CA LEU A 611 32.35 -11.48 -36.38
C LEU A 611 32.18 -10.28 -37.31
N GLN A 612 32.87 -10.27 -38.45
CA GLN A 612 32.78 -9.23 -39.47
C GLN A 612 31.37 -9.20 -40.13
N LYS A 613 30.79 -10.37 -40.37
CA LYS A 613 29.39 -10.46 -40.86
C LYS A 613 28.38 -9.97 -39.82
N ALA A 614 28.58 -10.27 -38.53
CA ALA A 614 27.77 -9.77 -37.44
C ALA A 614 27.81 -8.25 -37.35
N ILE A 615 29.00 -7.64 -37.47
CA ILE A 615 29.22 -6.19 -37.51
C ILE A 615 28.46 -5.54 -38.67
N GLU A 616 28.55 -6.11 -39.87
CA GLU A 616 27.83 -5.60 -41.05
C GLU A 616 26.29 -5.70 -40.87
N HIS A 617 25.84 -6.77 -40.28
CA HIS A 617 24.40 -6.97 -39.99
C HIS A 617 23.90 -5.94 -38.97
N THR A 618 24.56 -5.78 -37.83
CA THR A 618 24.22 -4.82 -36.78
C THR A 618 24.26 -3.37 -37.29
N ARG A 619 25.23 -3.05 -38.18
CA ARG A 619 25.31 -1.73 -38.83
C ARG A 619 24.07 -1.45 -39.69
N LYS A 620 23.59 -2.44 -40.47
CA LYS A 620 22.39 -2.31 -41.29
C LYS A 620 21.14 -2.13 -40.43
N LEU A 621 21.04 -2.83 -39.29
CA LEU A 621 19.96 -2.67 -38.36
C LEU A 621 19.95 -1.26 -37.75
N MET A 622 21.09 -0.74 -37.33
CA MET A 622 21.26 0.62 -36.82
C MET A 622 20.81 1.68 -37.86
N GLU A 623 21.27 1.54 -39.13
CA GLU A 623 20.87 2.46 -40.18
C GLU A 623 19.40 2.42 -40.51
N ASN A 624 18.78 1.23 -40.50
CA ASN A 624 17.34 1.07 -40.70
C ASN A 624 16.52 1.66 -39.55
N ALA A 625 16.92 1.44 -38.30
CA ALA A 625 16.29 2.03 -37.12
C ALA A 625 16.39 3.56 -37.16
N ALA A 626 17.55 4.13 -37.56
CA ALA A 626 17.72 5.57 -37.73
C ALA A 626 16.84 6.15 -38.84
N LYS A 627 16.68 5.46 -39.97
CA LYS A 627 15.80 5.87 -41.08
C LYS A 627 14.31 5.86 -40.66
N ASN A 628 13.94 4.93 -39.79
CA ASN A 628 12.59 4.81 -39.29
C ASN A 628 12.32 5.69 -38.05
N LEU A 629 13.25 6.61 -37.70
CA LEU A 629 13.16 7.51 -36.53
C LEU A 629 13.11 6.81 -35.18
N GLN A 630 13.53 5.56 -35.10
CA GLN A 630 13.61 4.74 -33.87
C GLN A 630 14.97 5.00 -33.19
N PHE A 631 15.17 6.21 -32.67
CA PHE A 631 16.48 6.68 -32.17
C PHE A 631 17.01 5.87 -30.97
N ILE A 632 16.15 5.31 -30.14
CA ILE A 632 16.53 4.48 -28.98
C ILE A 632 17.14 3.16 -29.48
N GLU A 633 16.48 2.49 -30.41
CA GLU A 633 16.97 1.24 -31.01
C GLU A 633 18.26 1.48 -31.82
N ALA A 634 18.33 2.59 -32.58
CA ALA A 634 19.54 2.97 -33.30
C ALA A 634 20.73 3.18 -32.35
N ALA A 635 20.51 3.79 -31.16
CA ALA A 635 21.55 3.96 -30.15
C ALA A 635 21.98 2.61 -29.53
N GLN A 636 21.08 1.69 -29.32
CA GLN A 636 21.38 0.34 -28.80
C GLN A 636 22.23 -0.45 -29.81
N TYR A 637 21.86 -0.45 -31.10
CA TYR A 637 22.65 -1.10 -32.15
C TYR A 637 24.02 -0.45 -32.34
N ARG A 638 24.15 0.86 -32.14
CA ARG A 638 25.45 1.56 -32.15
C ARG A 638 26.37 1.06 -31.03
N ASP A 639 25.83 0.97 -29.81
CA ASP A 639 26.60 0.53 -28.64
C ASP A 639 26.99 -0.95 -28.75
N GLU A 640 26.15 -1.76 -29.39
CA GLU A 640 26.45 -3.14 -29.73
C GLU A 640 27.55 -3.25 -30.79
N LEU A 641 27.51 -2.41 -31.83
CA LEU A 641 28.48 -2.34 -32.90
C LEU A 641 29.86 -2.01 -32.34
N ILE A 642 29.97 -1.05 -31.43
CA ILE A 642 31.22 -0.67 -30.77
C ILE A 642 31.85 -1.88 -30.04
N LYS A 643 31.01 -2.66 -29.31
CA LYS A 643 31.48 -3.85 -28.57
C LYS A 643 31.95 -4.96 -29.50
N LEU A 644 31.25 -5.21 -30.61
CA LEU A 644 31.66 -6.20 -31.63
C LEU A 644 32.94 -5.81 -32.33
N GLU A 645 33.13 -4.52 -32.71
CA GLU A 645 34.35 -4.00 -33.31
C GLU A 645 35.54 -4.08 -32.36
N GLN A 646 35.34 -3.85 -31.06
CA GLN A 646 36.37 -4.00 -30.04
C GLN A 646 36.82 -5.47 -29.90
N GLN A 647 35.89 -6.43 -29.89
CA GLN A 647 36.21 -7.86 -29.86
C GLN A 647 36.91 -8.35 -31.14
N LEU A 648 36.57 -7.77 -32.28
CA LEU A 648 37.30 -8.07 -33.54
C LEU A 648 38.74 -7.53 -33.52
N SER A 649 38.93 -6.37 -32.91
CA SER A 649 40.29 -5.77 -32.73
C SER A 649 41.15 -6.61 -31.79
N ASP A 650 40.59 -7.08 -30.67
CA ASP A 650 41.27 -7.94 -29.69
C ASP A 650 41.67 -9.31 -30.26
N LYS A 651 40.93 -9.82 -31.26
CA LYS A 651 41.25 -11.09 -31.95
C LYS A 651 42.25 -10.93 -33.10
N LYS A 652 42.54 -9.71 -33.55
CA LYS A 652 43.52 -9.40 -34.57
C LYS A 652 44.91 -9.03 -34.01
N GLN A 653 45.00 -8.80 -32.71
CA GLN A 653 46.25 -8.72 -31.95
C GLN A 653 46.64 -10.11 -31.44
#